data_187bfe03233c6cc77f2a088966a00086
#
_entry.id   187bfe03233c6cc77f2a088966a00086
#
_cell.length_a   1.000
_cell.length_b   1.000
_cell.length_c   1.000
_cell.angle_alpha   90.00
_cell.angle_beta   90.00
_cell.angle_gamma   90.00
#
_symmetry.space_group_name_H-M   'P 1'
#
loop_
_entity.id
_entity.type
_entity.pdbx_description
1 polymer ?
#
loop_
_entity_poly.entity_id
_entity_poly.type
_entity_poly.pdbx_seq_one_letter_code
_entity_poly.pdbx_strand_id
1 'polypeptide(L)'
;MRFCSLALLLSTAVLTTGEQPGPSAEGGVLLASGWRLRPAGKQVPLSTLPMSAVVSPDGKYVLVLNGGIAPPSISVLDAATASEIGRTPVADAWLGLTFSPKGDRVYVSGGSEAAIFEFTFSRGALTPARTFPTVTKEKPTPRDFIGDVAFDPAGRLLYAAELFRDSIAVINPQTGMVIERFPTGRRPYRILFHPDGKSFFVSSWADGAVYHHETTKGSLIGKIRLGAHPTDMAWLPGVPPGDEKPNWVARLFVAGANTNDVYVAGLTAENDLTLVETINVSMTPWQPAGMTPSALALSADSKRLYIACSDANAVAVADVSELHTRALGFIPTGRYPTAVRVLRDQRVVVLNGAAGTASFIDPPDSDQLEAYSQTVLDNSPYRDKLLEDAGTGPGGPIPSRPDDPSSITHVIYILEEGGLPDEASAPNHHKLAREFVSLDNFHALGGPGAEGQWWATAAIAPDYVVKMGPNSQRLRREGHDFGEGEPAAGPPAGYLWSNAALAGLSLRNYGFFVANRPPEQTADGTQVAYALDPILNRVTCPRYRGFDPAYPDLERARAFLAELAGFEKTGQMPQLIVMRLPNGGADHDSALGLVVEGVAKSRFWPGAAIFVAGSAVEEGQRAPALVVSPFARRGVADASMYNTASMLRTMELILGLRPMTTFDAGARQMTSVFQGAPDTRPYAAEKPGPR
;
A
#
# COMPACT_ATOMS: atom_id res chain seq x y z
N MET A 1 51.23 51.33 28.16
CA MET A 1 50.05 51.10 27.38
C MET A 1 49.99 49.61 27.02
N ARG A 2 49.13 48.86 27.70
CA ARG A 2 48.89 47.44 27.43
C ARG A 2 47.58 47.28 26.66
N PHE A 3 47.64 46.82 25.43
CA PHE A 3 46.45 46.47 24.64
C PHE A 3 46.00 45.08 25.05
N CYS A 4 44.81 44.97 25.62
CA CYS A 4 44.08 43.74 25.79
C CYS A 4 43.30 43.42 24.50
N SER A 5 43.70 42.37 23.77
CA SER A 5 42.93 41.84 22.64
C SER A 5 41.86 40.88 23.17
N LEU A 6 40.61 41.27 23.01
CA LEU A 6 39.43 40.46 23.33
C LEU A 6 39.17 39.54 22.09
N ALA A 7 39.50 38.26 22.21
CA ALA A 7 39.16 37.28 21.18
C ALA A 7 37.68 36.87 21.35
N LEU A 8 36.85 37.26 20.40
CA LEU A 8 35.45 36.84 20.28
C LEU A 8 35.43 35.42 19.71
N LEU A 9 35.17 34.43 20.55
CA LEU A 9 34.88 33.05 20.14
C LEU A 9 33.47 33.04 19.56
N LEU A 10 33.35 33.09 18.22
CA LEU A 10 32.12 32.67 17.51
C LEU A 10 32.00 31.15 17.61
N SER A 11 31.16 30.66 18.50
CA SER A 11 30.68 29.30 18.46
C SER A 11 29.72 29.18 17.28
N THR A 12 30.23 28.66 16.16
CA THR A 12 29.40 28.14 15.08
C THR A 12 28.69 26.91 15.62
N ALA A 13 27.42 27.05 15.98
CA ALA A 13 26.54 25.91 16.16
C ALA A 13 26.47 25.16 14.82
N VAL A 14 27.14 24.02 14.70
CA VAL A 14 26.93 23.08 13.64
C VAL A 14 25.53 22.55 13.85
N LEU A 15 24.57 23.09 13.12
CA LEU A 15 23.26 22.48 12.93
C LEU A 15 23.56 21.14 12.27
N THR A 16 23.56 20.05 13.04
CA THR A 16 23.48 18.70 12.50
C THR A 16 22.13 18.61 11.79
N THR A 17 22.14 18.81 10.48
CA THR A 17 20.98 18.51 9.65
C THR A 17 20.67 17.03 9.85
N GLY A 18 19.52 16.71 10.45
CA GLY A 18 19.05 15.35 10.61
C GLY A 18 19.00 14.64 9.25
N GLU A 19 19.09 13.32 9.25
CA GLU A 19 18.94 12.48 8.07
C GLU A 19 17.68 12.89 7.30
N GLN A 20 17.75 13.00 5.95
CA GLN A 20 16.65 13.43 5.10
C GLN A 20 16.44 12.40 3.98
N PRO A 21 15.18 12.16 3.54
CA PRO A 21 14.94 11.40 2.32
C PRO A 21 15.65 12.02 1.12
N GLY A 22 16.22 11.18 0.27
CA GLY A 22 16.95 11.63 -0.93
C GLY A 22 18.21 10.82 -1.21
N PRO A 23 19.07 11.29 -2.14
CA PRO A 23 20.33 10.64 -2.46
C PRO A 23 21.21 10.47 -1.23
N SER A 24 21.72 9.24 -1.01
CA SER A 24 22.55 8.91 0.15
C SER A 24 24.04 8.96 -0.19
N ALA A 25 24.85 9.45 0.75
CA ALA A 25 26.31 9.42 0.61
C ALA A 25 26.88 7.98 0.52
N GLU A 26 26.17 7.01 1.05
CA GLU A 26 26.50 5.58 0.97
C GLU A 26 26.02 4.92 -0.33
N GLY A 27 25.54 5.72 -1.27
CA GLY A 27 24.96 5.30 -2.55
C GLY A 27 23.45 4.96 -2.45
N GLY A 28 22.75 5.11 -3.57
CA GLY A 28 21.30 4.90 -3.65
C GLY A 28 20.49 6.07 -3.11
N VAL A 29 19.22 5.80 -2.76
CA VAL A 29 18.24 6.77 -2.28
C VAL A 29 17.67 6.31 -0.94
N LEU A 30 17.68 7.18 0.06
CA LEU A 30 16.95 6.99 1.32
C LEU A 30 15.49 7.41 1.11
N LEU A 31 14.56 6.52 1.41
CA LEU A 31 13.13 6.80 1.38
C LEU A 31 12.63 7.39 2.70
N ALA A 32 11.51 8.08 2.67
CA ALA A 32 10.82 8.58 3.86
C ALA A 32 10.47 7.47 4.87
N SER A 33 10.28 6.24 4.40
CA SER A 33 10.06 5.05 5.23
C SER A 33 11.30 4.57 6.01
N GLY A 34 12.48 5.16 5.74
CA GLY A 34 13.76 4.70 6.27
C GLY A 34 14.40 3.55 5.47
N TRP A 35 13.69 3.03 4.46
CA TRP A 35 14.26 2.06 3.51
C TRP A 35 15.21 2.73 2.54
N ARG A 36 16.14 1.95 1.99
CA ARG A 36 17.07 2.41 0.94
C ARG A 36 16.74 1.75 -0.39
N LEU A 37 17.02 2.45 -1.49
CA LEU A 37 16.92 1.91 -2.85
C LEU A 37 18.30 1.90 -3.48
N ARG A 38 18.76 0.71 -3.86
CA ARG A 38 20.00 0.47 -4.60
C ARG A 38 19.72 -0.56 -5.70
N PRO A 39 18.96 -0.15 -6.76
CA PRO A 39 18.46 -1.09 -7.77
C PRO A 39 19.58 -1.68 -8.62
N ALA A 40 19.47 -2.98 -8.93
CA ALA A 40 20.34 -3.67 -9.86
C ALA A 40 20.02 -3.31 -11.32
N GLY A 41 21.01 -3.48 -12.19
CA GLY A 41 20.87 -3.36 -13.62
C GLY A 41 20.68 -1.93 -14.14
N LYS A 42 20.40 -1.82 -15.44
CA LYS A 42 20.17 -0.55 -16.11
C LYS A 42 18.74 -0.06 -15.86
N GLN A 43 18.62 1.16 -15.33
CA GLN A 43 17.32 1.81 -15.09
C GLN A 43 16.90 2.62 -16.32
N VAL A 44 15.69 2.36 -16.82
CA VAL A 44 15.08 3.08 -17.95
C VAL A 44 13.89 3.88 -17.42
N PRO A 45 13.89 5.23 -17.52
CA PRO A 45 12.76 6.04 -17.11
C PRO A 45 11.51 5.74 -17.95
N LEU A 46 10.35 5.68 -17.28
CA LEU A 46 9.04 5.48 -17.87
C LEU A 46 8.08 6.61 -17.45
N SER A 47 6.76 6.40 -17.63
CA SER A 47 5.74 7.23 -17.02
C SER A 47 5.34 6.71 -15.64
N THR A 48 4.34 7.33 -15.01
CA THR A 48 3.90 6.97 -13.67
C THR A 48 3.18 5.63 -13.64
N LEU A 49 3.43 4.85 -12.62
CA LEU A 49 2.91 3.53 -12.33
C LEU A 49 2.90 2.60 -13.57
N PRO A 50 4.07 2.19 -14.09
CA PRO A 50 4.13 1.08 -15.03
C PRO A 50 3.60 -0.18 -14.36
N MET A 51 2.49 -0.75 -14.86
CA MET A 51 1.76 -1.83 -14.20
C MET A 51 1.95 -3.19 -14.85
N SER A 52 2.13 -3.22 -16.16
CA SER A 52 2.16 -4.46 -16.94
C SER A 52 3.14 -4.37 -18.08
N ALA A 53 3.76 -5.49 -18.42
CA ALA A 53 4.64 -5.60 -19.56
C ALA A 53 4.37 -6.86 -20.36
N VAL A 54 4.54 -6.77 -21.69
CA VAL A 54 4.57 -7.93 -22.59
C VAL A 54 5.77 -7.83 -23.52
N VAL A 55 6.41 -8.98 -23.78
CA VAL A 55 7.51 -9.08 -24.74
C VAL A 55 6.92 -9.35 -26.13
N SER A 56 7.39 -8.65 -27.16
CA SER A 56 6.93 -8.92 -28.52
C SER A 56 7.27 -10.35 -28.97
N PRO A 57 6.48 -10.97 -29.84
CA PRO A 57 6.72 -12.36 -30.25
C PRO A 57 8.09 -12.63 -30.87
N ASP A 58 8.71 -11.62 -31.50
CA ASP A 58 10.08 -11.68 -32.01
C ASP A 58 11.18 -11.46 -30.94
N GLY A 59 10.78 -11.07 -29.73
CA GLY A 59 11.67 -10.80 -28.59
C GLY A 59 12.44 -9.49 -28.65
N LYS A 60 12.15 -8.62 -29.63
CA LYS A 60 12.90 -7.38 -29.82
C LYS A 60 12.42 -6.20 -28.97
N TYR A 61 11.17 -6.24 -28.55
CA TYR A 61 10.55 -5.12 -27.87
C TYR A 61 9.86 -5.58 -26.59
N VAL A 62 9.86 -4.69 -25.59
CA VAL A 62 9.03 -4.82 -24.38
C VAL A 62 8.04 -3.66 -24.39
N LEU A 63 6.75 -3.97 -24.43
CA LEU A 63 5.68 -2.99 -24.30
C LEU A 63 5.28 -2.88 -22.83
N VAL A 64 5.17 -1.65 -22.33
CA VAL A 64 4.86 -1.35 -20.94
C VAL A 64 3.63 -0.47 -20.87
N LEU A 65 2.65 -0.88 -20.07
CA LEU A 65 1.44 -0.12 -19.81
C LEU A 65 1.62 0.73 -18.55
N ASN A 66 1.58 2.06 -18.74
CA ASN A 66 1.67 3.06 -17.67
C ASN A 66 0.26 3.52 -17.28
N GLY A 67 -0.15 3.28 -16.04
CA GLY A 67 -1.52 3.53 -15.54
C GLY A 67 -1.59 4.48 -14.34
N GLY A 68 -0.54 5.25 -14.06
CA GLY A 68 -0.46 6.13 -12.89
C GLY A 68 -1.22 7.45 -13.01
N ILE A 69 -0.80 8.45 -12.24
CA ILE A 69 -1.44 9.79 -12.19
C ILE A 69 -1.25 10.56 -13.50
N ALA A 70 -0.09 10.44 -14.15
CA ALA A 70 0.12 11.00 -15.48
C ALA A 70 -0.81 10.34 -16.50
N PRO A 71 -1.12 11.00 -17.64
CA PRO A 71 -1.96 10.42 -18.68
C PRO A 71 -1.49 9.01 -19.07
N PRO A 72 -2.38 8.01 -19.10
CA PRO A 72 -2.03 6.64 -19.43
C PRO A 72 -1.38 6.50 -20.79
N SER A 73 -0.43 5.59 -20.92
CA SER A 73 0.32 5.40 -22.16
C SER A 73 0.93 4.00 -22.27
N ILE A 74 1.27 3.61 -23.49
CA ILE A 74 2.07 2.43 -23.76
C ILE A 74 3.46 2.88 -24.14
N SER A 75 4.47 2.56 -23.36
CA SER A 75 5.90 2.71 -23.71
C SER A 75 6.38 1.50 -24.48
N VAL A 76 7.18 1.71 -25.51
CA VAL A 76 7.85 0.66 -26.26
C VAL A 76 9.33 0.74 -25.99
N LEU A 77 9.90 -0.31 -25.40
CA LEU A 77 11.31 -0.43 -25.09
C LEU A 77 11.99 -1.36 -26.11
N ASP A 78 13.14 -0.94 -26.62
CA ASP A 78 14.03 -1.83 -27.38
C ASP A 78 14.74 -2.76 -26.39
N ALA A 79 14.55 -4.05 -26.56
CA ALA A 79 15.09 -5.07 -25.65
C ALA A 79 16.61 -5.17 -25.70
N ALA A 80 17.24 -4.90 -26.85
CA ALA A 80 18.70 -5.02 -27.01
C ALA A 80 19.44 -3.84 -26.36
N THR A 81 18.93 -2.62 -26.57
CA THR A 81 19.58 -1.39 -26.06
C THR A 81 19.12 -0.99 -24.68
N ALA A 82 18.04 -1.62 -24.17
CA ALA A 82 17.37 -1.24 -22.93
C ALA A 82 17.08 0.28 -22.91
N SER A 83 16.29 0.75 -23.86
CA SER A 83 15.91 2.17 -24.00
C SER A 83 14.49 2.31 -24.52
N GLU A 84 13.76 3.34 -24.09
CA GLU A 84 12.46 3.69 -24.63
C GLU A 84 12.62 4.27 -26.03
N ILE A 85 11.94 3.70 -27.01
CA ILE A 85 11.98 4.13 -28.42
C ILE A 85 10.67 4.77 -28.88
N GLY A 86 9.61 4.66 -28.09
CA GLY A 86 8.33 5.27 -28.41
C GLY A 86 7.36 5.21 -27.24
N ARG A 87 6.41 6.15 -27.22
CA ARG A 87 5.32 6.20 -26.24
C ARG A 87 4.03 6.63 -26.90
N THR A 88 2.97 5.85 -26.74
CA THR A 88 1.67 6.08 -27.35
C THR A 88 0.62 6.32 -26.27
N PRO A 89 -0.13 7.44 -26.27
CA PRO A 89 -1.15 7.71 -25.28
C PRO A 89 -2.35 6.76 -25.43
N VAL A 90 -3.03 6.49 -24.29
CA VAL A 90 -4.27 5.71 -24.20
C VAL A 90 -5.26 6.51 -23.36
N ALA A 91 -6.56 6.42 -23.65
CA ALA A 91 -7.59 7.20 -22.96
C ALA A 91 -7.68 6.85 -21.47
N ASP A 92 -7.70 5.56 -21.13
CA ASP A 92 -7.48 5.01 -19.79
C ASP A 92 -6.84 3.63 -19.92
N ALA A 93 -6.21 3.16 -18.85
CA ALA A 93 -5.52 1.88 -18.84
C ALA A 93 -5.40 1.33 -17.41
N TRP A 94 -5.30 -0.01 -17.30
CA TRP A 94 -5.02 -0.62 -16.01
C TRP A 94 -3.97 -1.73 -16.13
N LEU A 95 -4.35 -3.02 -16.14
CA LEU A 95 -3.40 -4.14 -16.12
C LEU A 95 -3.28 -4.86 -17.47
N GLY A 96 -4.39 -4.98 -18.20
CA GLY A 96 -4.47 -5.83 -19.38
C GLY A 96 -3.69 -5.29 -20.56
N LEU A 97 -2.70 -6.06 -21.01
CA LEU A 97 -1.86 -5.78 -22.18
C LEU A 97 -1.50 -7.12 -22.83
N THR A 98 -1.88 -7.32 -24.11
CA THR A 98 -1.59 -8.57 -24.82
C THR A 98 -1.39 -8.34 -26.31
N PHE A 99 -0.53 -9.16 -26.92
CA PHE A 99 -0.39 -9.23 -28.38
C PHE A 99 -1.47 -10.13 -29.00
N SER A 100 -1.86 -9.83 -30.24
CA SER A 100 -2.50 -10.82 -31.08
C SER A 100 -1.57 -12.02 -31.32
N PRO A 101 -2.06 -13.20 -31.62
CA PRO A 101 -1.22 -14.38 -31.92
C PRO A 101 -0.25 -14.16 -33.06
N LYS A 102 -0.56 -13.28 -34.01
CA LYS A 102 0.32 -12.91 -35.14
C LYS A 102 1.36 -11.86 -34.75
N GLY A 103 1.21 -11.21 -33.60
CA GLY A 103 2.11 -10.16 -33.12
C GLY A 103 2.00 -8.83 -33.86
N ASP A 104 1.02 -8.66 -34.74
CA ASP A 104 0.80 -7.46 -35.55
C ASP A 104 -0.18 -6.47 -34.88
N ARG A 105 -0.79 -6.86 -33.78
CA ARG A 105 -1.74 -6.05 -33.00
C ARG A 105 -1.49 -6.19 -31.50
N VAL A 106 -1.88 -5.13 -30.79
CA VAL A 106 -1.84 -5.06 -29.31
C VAL A 106 -3.19 -4.66 -28.80
N TYR A 107 -3.64 -5.32 -27.73
CA TYR A 107 -4.90 -5.04 -27.06
C TYR A 107 -4.64 -4.60 -25.63
N VAL A 108 -5.33 -3.56 -25.20
CA VAL A 108 -5.14 -2.90 -23.90
C VAL A 108 -6.47 -2.77 -23.18
N SER A 109 -6.52 -3.14 -21.90
CA SER A 109 -7.67 -2.88 -21.05
C SER A 109 -7.83 -1.37 -20.81
N GLY A 110 -8.98 -0.84 -21.08
CA GLY A 110 -9.31 0.59 -20.97
C GLY A 110 -9.84 0.99 -19.60
N GLY A 111 -9.61 0.20 -18.54
CA GLY A 111 -10.00 0.57 -17.19
C GLY A 111 -11.45 1.06 -17.09
N SER A 112 -11.64 2.30 -16.67
CA SER A 112 -12.92 2.95 -16.46
C SER A 112 -13.65 3.37 -17.74
N GLU A 113 -12.98 3.36 -18.89
CA GLU A 113 -13.63 3.59 -20.20
C GLU A 113 -14.52 2.43 -20.62
N ALA A 114 -14.53 1.32 -19.88
CA ALA A 114 -15.31 0.11 -20.19
C ALA A 114 -15.10 -0.35 -21.64
N ALA A 115 -13.88 -0.33 -22.09
CA ALA A 115 -13.48 -0.66 -23.44
C ALA A 115 -12.16 -1.42 -23.51
N ILE A 116 -11.89 -2.02 -24.65
CA ILE A 116 -10.57 -2.53 -25.02
C ILE A 116 -10.08 -1.71 -26.22
N PHE A 117 -8.84 -1.24 -26.12
CA PHE A 117 -8.21 -0.50 -27.20
C PHE A 117 -7.32 -1.42 -28.04
N GLU A 118 -7.51 -1.41 -29.35
CA GLU A 118 -6.68 -2.14 -30.31
C GLU A 118 -5.72 -1.17 -30.99
N PHE A 119 -4.45 -1.58 -31.08
CA PHE A 119 -3.39 -0.90 -31.82
C PHE A 119 -2.82 -1.82 -32.88
N THR A 120 -2.42 -1.31 -34.03
CA THR A 120 -1.50 -2.02 -34.92
C THR A 120 -0.07 -1.86 -34.39
N PHE A 121 0.71 -2.92 -34.51
CA PHE A 121 2.10 -2.93 -34.09
C PHE A 121 3.02 -3.35 -35.24
N SER A 122 4.03 -2.53 -35.51
CA SER A 122 5.04 -2.84 -36.53
C SER A 122 6.35 -2.16 -36.17
N ARG A 123 7.45 -2.93 -36.12
CA ARG A 123 8.83 -2.44 -35.91
C ARG A 123 8.97 -1.48 -34.72
N GLY A 124 8.32 -1.79 -33.61
CA GLY A 124 8.35 -0.95 -32.41
C GLY A 124 7.41 0.26 -32.43
N ALA A 125 6.61 0.45 -33.48
CA ALA A 125 5.62 1.52 -33.54
C ALA A 125 4.21 1.00 -33.28
N LEU A 126 3.45 1.75 -32.45
CA LEU A 126 2.03 1.51 -32.18
C LEU A 126 1.19 2.60 -32.86
N THR A 127 0.11 2.19 -33.52
CA THR A 127 -0.86 3.10 -34.10
C THR A 127 -2.27 2.71 -33.64
N PRO A 128 -3.07 3.62 -33.07
CA PRO A 128 -4.47 3.34 -32.70
C PRO A 128 -5.27 2.78 -33.88
N ALA A 129 -6.05 1.74 -33.64
CA ALA A 129 -6.83 1.07 -34.69
C ALA A 129 -8.31 1.08 -34.40
N ARG A 130 -8.75 0.39 -33.35
CA ARG A 130 -10.18 0.26 -33.00
C ARG A 130 -10.37 0.34 -31.48
N THR A 131 -11.59 0.70 -31.07
CA THR A 131 -12.06 0.62 -29.70
C THR A 131 -13.20 -0.38 -29.63
N PHE A 132 -13.15 -1.30 -28.68
CA PHE A 132 -14.19 -2.31 -28.43
C PHE A 132 -14.94 -1.96 -27.15
N PRO A 133 -16.08 -1.27 -27.20
CA PRO A 133 -16.91 -1.01 -26.03
C PRO A 133 -17.40 -2.34 -25.45
N THR A 134 -17.26 -2.53 -24.13
CA THR A 134 -17.80 -3.72 -23.46
C THR A 134 -19.22 -3.52 -22.96
N VAL A 135 -19.72 -2.27 -22.99
CA VAL A 135 -21.08 -1.90 -22.64
C VAL A 135 -21.73 -1.08 -23.75
N THR A 136 -23.06 -1.18 -23.89
CA THR A 136 -23.82 -0.46 -24.89
C THR A 136 -24.32 0.92 -24.43
N LYS A 137 -24.01 1.31 -23.19
CA LYS A 137 -24.42 2.60 -22.60
C LYS A 137 -23.54 3.73 -23.11
N GLU A 138 -24.11 4.90 -23.32
CA GLU A 138 -23.36 6.11 -23.70
C GLU A 138 -22.33 6.54 -22.65
N LYS A 139 -22.59 6.24 -21.36
CA LYS A 139 -21.65 6.51 -20.26
C LYS A 139 -21.44 5.26 -19.42
N PRO A 140 -20.17 4.81 -19.24
CA PRO A 140 -19.83 3.75 -18.31
C PRO A 140 -20.24 4.11 -16.88
N THR A 141 -20.61 3.10 -16.10
CA THR A 141 -20.83 3.25 -14.66
C THR A 141 -19.57 2.82 -13.89
N PRO A 142 -19.42 3.15 -12.59
CA PRO A 142 -18.31 2.67 -11.79
C PRO A 142 -18.13 1.14 -11.75
N ARG A 143 -19.16 0.37 -12.12
CA ARG A 143 -19.07 -1.10 -12.24
C ARG A 143 -18.45 -1.56 -13.57
N ASP A 144 -18.39 -0.68 -14.54
CA ASP A 144 -17.94 -1.00 -15.90
C ASP A 144 -16.43 -0.72 -15.99
N PHE A 145 -15.61 -1.63 -15.46
CA PHE A 145 -14.15 -1.47 -15.38
C PHE A 145 -13.44 -2.72 -15.91
N ILE A 146 -12.61 -2.54 -16.95
CA ILE A 146 -11.86 -3.64 -17.55
C ILE A 146 -10.46 -3.73 -16.94
N GLY A 147 -10.21 -4.81 -16.22
CA GLY A 147 -8.94 -5.05 -15.51
C GLY A 147 -7.88 -5.71 -16.37
N ASP A 148 -8.10 -6.93 -16.82
CA ASP A 148 -7.15 -7.73 -17.59
C ASP A 148 -7.73 -8.15 -18.94
N VAL A 149 -6.85 -8.49 -19.89
CA VAL A 149 -7.22 -9.02 -21.20
C VAL A 149 -6.27 -10.15 -21.61
N ALA A 150 -6.82 -11.24 -22.13
CA ALA A 150 -6.06 -12.39 -22.62
C ALA A 150 -6.72 -13.03 -23.84
N PHE A 151 -5.92 -13.51 -24.79
CA PHE A 151 -6.41 -14.35 -25.88
C PHE A 151 -6.55 -15.81 -25.47
N ASP A 152 -7.55 -16.51 -25.99
CA ASP A 152 -7.54 -17.96 -25.97
C ASP A 152 -6.30 -18.46 -26.75
N PRO A 153 -5.70 -19.63 -26.41
CA PRO A 153 -4.49 -20.11 -27.07
C PRO A 153 -4.62 -20.30 -28.59
N ALA A 154 -5.84 -20.48 -29.09
CA ALA A 154 -6.11 -20.55 -30.52
C ALA A 154 -6.20 -19.16 -31.20
N GLY A 155 -6.20 -18.08 -30.41
CA GLY A 155 -6.26 -16.72 -30.90
C GLY A 155 -7.58 -16.33 -31.58
N ARG A 156 -8.66 -16.98 -31.22
CA ARG A 156 -9.98 -16.78 -31.82
C ARG A 156 -10.82 -15.78 -31.05
N LEU A 157 -10.72 -15.79 -29.72
CA LEU A 157 -11.50 -14.97 -28.81
C LEU A 157 -10.60 -14.23 -27.82
N LEU A 158 -11.02 -13.03 -27.45
CA LEU A 158 -10.39 -12.21 -26.44
C LEU A 158 -11.25 -12.25 -25.18
N TYR A 159 -10.64 -12.50 -24.04
CA TYR A 159 -11.29 -12.55 -22.73
C TYR A 159 -10.88 -11.32 -21.93
N ALA A 160 -11.82 -10.68 -21.26
CA ALA A 160 -11.60 -9.48 -20.47
C ALA A 160 -12.17 -9.64 -19.06
N ALA A 161 -11.36 -9.37 -18.05
CA ALA A 161 -11.79 -9.36 -16.65
C ALA A 161 -12.55 -8.06 -16.35
N GLU A 162 -13.85 -8.16 -16.05
CA GLU A 162 -14.70 -7.05 -15.61
C GLU A 162 -14.63 -6.94 -14.08
N LEU A 163 -13.70 -6.11 -13.59
CA LEU A 163 -13.25 -6.07 -12.19
C LEU A 163 -14.39 -5.88 -11.17
N PHE A 164 -15.36 -4.97 -11.45
CA PHE A 164 -16.45 -4.67 -10.53
C PHE A 164 -17.79 -5.30 -10.93
N ARG A 165 -17.78 -6.12 -12.01
CA ARG A 165 -18.92 -6.96 -12.40
C ARG A 165 -18.76 -8.40 -11.96
N ASP A 166 -17.56 -8.77 -11.47
CA ASP A 166 -17.22 -10.12 -11.03
C ASP A 166 -17.48 -11.14 -12.17
N SER A 167 -17.08 -10.79 -13.39
CA SER A 167 -17.31 -11.56 -14.62
C SER A 167 -16.15 -11.47 -15.59
N ILE A 168 -16.13 -12.43 -16.53
CA ILE A 168 -15.24 -12.44 -17.68
C ILE A 168 -16.09 -12.20 -18.93
N ALA A 169 -15.83 -11.08 -19.63
CA ALA A 169 -16.45 -10.83 -20.94
C ALA A 169 -15.67 -11.55 -22.05
N VAL A 170 -16.37 -12.25 -22.92
CA VAL A 170 -15.81 -12.92 -24.10
C VAL A 170 -16.11 -12.06 -25.32
N ILE A 171 -15.07 -11.69 -26.05
CA ILE A 171 -15.15 -10.73 -27.17
C ILE A 171 -14.65 -11.38 -28.45
N ASN A 172 -15.39 -11.15 -29.54
CA ASN A 172 -14.93 -11.51 -30.88
C ASN A 172 -14.00 -10.38 -31.38
N PRO A 173 -12.70 -10.60 -31.56
CA PRO A 173 -11.76 -9.55 -31.95
C PRO A 173 -11.95 -9.08 -33.40
N GLN A 174 -12.69 -9.82 -34.25
CA GLN A 174 -13.00 -9.39 -35.62
C GLN A 174 -14.09 -8.30 -35.63
N THR A 175 -15.14 -8.50 -34.82
CA THR A 175 -16.29 -7.58 -34.75
C THR A 175 -16.15 -6.55 -33.64
N GLY A 176 -15.33 -6.80 -32.58
CA GLY A 176 -15.26 -6.00 -31.37
C GLY A 176 -16.43 -6.18 -30.42
N MET A 177 -17.33 -7.13 -30.69
CA MET A 177 -18.55 -7.34 -29.91
C MET A 177 -18.31 -8.32 -28.75
N VAL A 178 -18.89 -8.00 -27.59
CA VAL A 178 -19.03 -8.97 -26.49
C VAL A 178 -20.08 -10.00 -26.90
N ILE A 179 -19.69 -11.26 -26.94
CA ILE A 179 -20.57 -12.37 -27.34
C ILE A 179 -21.16 -13.11 -26.15
N GLU A 180 -20.44 -13.09 -24.99
CA GLU A 180 -20.89 -13.75 -23.78
C GLU A 180 -20.21 -13.17 -22.54
N ARG A 181 -20.76 -13.46 -21.34
CA ARG A 181 -20.17 -13.16 -20.05
C ARG A 181 -20.25 -14.35 -19.11
N PHE A 182 -19.12 -14.69 -18.51
CA PHE A 182 -19.01 -15.75 -17.52
C PHE A 182 -18.90 -15.18 -16.12
N PRO A 183 -19.80 -15.50 -15.18
CA PRO A 183 -19.61 -15.13 -13.78
C PRO A 183 -18.37 -15.81 -13.20
N THR A 184 -17.62 -15.11 -12.35
CA THR A 184 -16.43 -15.62 -11.68
C THR A 184 -16.33 -15.09 -10.26
N GLY A 185 -15.16 -15.21 -9.61
CA GLY A 185 -14.90 -14.65 -8.29
C GLY A 185 -14.90 -13.13 -8.25
N ARG A 186 -15.03 -12.57 -7.03
CA ARG A 186 -15.06 -11.11 -6.83
C ARG A 186 -13.71 -10.47 -7.16
N ARG A 187 -13.73 -9.38 -7.89
CA ARG A 187 -12.55 -8.62 -8.34
C ARG A 187 -11.59 -9.53 -9.13
N PRO A 188 -12.02 -10.05 -10.31
CA PRO A 188 -11.15 -10.86 -11.16
C PRO A 188 -9.93 -10.02 -11.60
N TYR A 189 -8.72 -10.47 -11.23
CA TYR A 189 -7.49 -9.71 -11.43
C TYR A 189 -6.74 -10.14 -12.69
N ARG A 190 -6.47 -11.44 -12.84
CA ARG A 190 -5.67 -11.99 -13.94
C ARG A 190 -6.38 -13.19 -14.57
N ILE A 191 -6.30 -13.28 -15.90
CA ILE A 191 -6.75 -14.44 -16.67
C ILE A 191 -5.52 -15.20 -17.19
N LEU A 192 -5.45 -16.51 -16.92
CA LEU A 192 -4.39 -17.39 -17.44
C LEU A 192 -5.02 -18.62 -18.08
N PHE A 193 -4.80 -18.79 -19.38
CA PHE A 193 -5.27 -20.00 -20.07
C PHE A 193 -4.41 -21.21 -19.78
N HIS A 194 -5.03 -22.37 -19.60
CA HIS A 194 -4.34 -23.63 -19.70
C HIS A 194 -3.82 -23.82 -21.14
N PRO A 195 -2.60 -24.32 -21.36
CA PRO A 195 -1.99 -24.37 -22.70
C PRO A 195 -2.78 -25.15 -23.73
N ASP A 196 -3.63 -26.14 -23.32
CA ASP A 196 -4.49 -26.88 -24.23
C ASP A 196 -5.72 -26.11 -24.75
N GLY A 197 -5.96 -24.89 -24.20
CA GLY A 197 -7.05 -24.01 -24.56
C GLY A 197 -8.45 -24.48 -24.15
N LYS A 198 -8.57 -25.55 -23.36
CA LYS A 198 -9.88 -26.07 -22.91
C LYS A 198 -10.39 -25.44 -21.64
N SER A 199 -9.49 -24.87 -20.86
CA SER A 199 -9.82 -24.23 -19.60
C SER A 199 -8.96 -22.98 -19.35
N PHE A 200 -9.35 -22.17 -18.36
CA PHE A 200 -8.60 -21.01 -17.92
C PHE A 200 -8.76 -20.77 -16.42
N PHE A 201 -7.79 -20.11 -15.84
CA PHE A 201 -7.75 -19.74 -14.43
C PHE A 201 -7.99 -18.23 -14.28
N VAL A 202 -8.70 -17.85 -13.23
CA VAL A 202 -8.95 -16.46 -12.87
C VAL A 202 -8.55 -16.27 -11.41
N SER A 203 -7.57 -15.40 -11.13
CA SER A 203 -7.28 -14.99 -9.77
C SER A 203 -8.31 -13.97 -9.29
N SER A 204 -8.90 -14.21 -8.11
CA SER A 204 -9.92 -13.37 -7.51
C SER A 204 -9.30 -12.59 -6.34
N TRP A 205 -9.10 -11.29 -6.55
CA TRP A 205 -8.42 -10.41 -5.60
C TRP A 205 -9.12 -10.36 -4.24
N ALA A 206 -10.47 -10.22 -4.27
CA ALA A 206 -11.28 -10.06 -3.06
C ALA A 206 -11.72 -11.38 -2.40
N ASP A 207 -11.63 -12.53 -3.11
CA ASP A 207 -12.05 -13.82 -2.54
C ASP A 207 -10.90 -14.63 -1.95
N GLY A 208 -9.65 -14.23 -2.18
CA GLY A 208 -8.49 -15.04 -1.77
C GLY A 208 -8.48 -16.41 -2.46
N ALA A 209 -8.85 -16.49 -3.74
CA ALA A 209 -9.06 -17.73 -4.46
C ALA A 209 -8.65 -17.65 -5.94
N VAL A 210 -8.37 -18.81 -6.54
CA VAL A 210 -8.30 -18.98 -7.98
C VAL A 210 -9.49 -19.81 -8.44
N TYR A 211 -10.16 -19.35 -9.47
CA TYR A 211 -11.30 -20.02 -10.13
C TYR A 211 -10.81 -20.68 -11.42
N HIS A 212 -11.22 -21.93 -11.64
CA HIS A 212 -10.89 -22.71 -12.83
C HIS A 212 -12.15 -22.91 -13.66
N HIS A 213 -12.16 -22.38 -14.88
CA HIS A 213 -13.32 -22.38 -15.78
C HIS A 213 -13.05 -23.17 -17.06
N GLU A 214 -14.07 -23.81 -17.60
CA GLU A 214 -14.08 -24.34 -18.94
C GLU A 214 -14.18 -23.20 -19.97
N THR A 215 -13.43 -23.26 -21.06
CA THR A 215 -13.28 -22.14 -22.00
C THR A 215 -14.55 -21.85 -22.80
N THR A 216 -15.27 -22.89 -23.26
CA THR A 216 -16.37 -22.70 -24.24
C THR A 216 -17.63 -22.13 -23.61
N LYS A 217 -18.00 -22.61 -22.42
CA LYS A 217 -19.24 -22.24 -21.71
C LYS A 217 -19.01 -21.42 -20.46
N GLY A 218 -17.75 -21.22 -20.05
CA GLY A 218 -17.41 -20.55 -18.81
C GLY A 218 -17.84 -21.32 -17.55
N SER A 219 -18.22 -22.60 -17.69
CA SER A 219 -18.63 -23.42 -16.55
C SER A 219 -17.50 -23.51 -15.53
N LEU A 220 -17.83 -23.36 -14.26
CA LEU A 220 -16.86 -23.55 -13.18
C LEU A 220 -16.50 -25.03 -13.07
N ILE A 221 -15.25 -25.38 -13.31
CA ILE A 221 -14.67 -26.70 -13.08
C ILE A 221 -14.38 -26.85 -11.58
N GLY A 222 -13.72 -25.86 -10.98
CA GLY A 222 -13.36 -25.87 -9.58
C GLY A 222 -12.82 -24.53 -9.10
N LYS A 223 -12.52 -24.44 -7.82
CA LYS A 223 -11.83 -23.31 -7.23
C LYS A 223 -10.94 -23.76 -6.07
N ILE A 224 -9.84 -23.05 -5.87
CA ILE A 224 -8.97 -23.25 -4.73
C ILE A 224 -8.88 -21.96 -3.91
N ARG A 225 -9.07 -22.07 -2.59
CA ARG A 225 -8.82 -20.97 -1.66
C ARG A 225 -7.35 -20.94 -1.32
N LEU A 226 -6.78 -19.73 -1.35
CA LEU A 226 -5.38 -19.44 -1.07
C LEU A 226 -5.31 -18.34 -0.01
N GLY A 227 -4.16 -17.68 0.12
CA GLY A 227 -4.06 -16.48 0.94
C GLY A 227 -4.68 -15.24 0.28
N ALA A 228 -4.63 -14.13 0.99
CA ALA A 228 -5.24 -12.87 0.55
C ALA A 228 -4.59 -12.31 -0.73
N HIS A 229 -5.41 -11.71 -1.55
CA HIS A 229 -5.07 -11.01 -2.78
C HIS A 229 -4.27 -11.84 -3.80
N PRO A 230 -4.81 -12.95 -4.32
CA PRO A 230 -4.22 -13.62 -5.47
C PRO A 230 -4.14 -12.67 -6.66
N THR A 231 -2.95 -12.50 -7.23
CA THR A 231 -2.66 -11.58 -8.33
C THR A 231 -2.16 -12.33 -9.55
N ASP A 232 -0.88 -12.25 -9.86
CA ASP A 232 -0.30 -12.86 -11.05
C ASP A 232 -0.16 -14.38 -10.87
N MET A 233 -0.18 -15.09 -12.00
CA MET A 233 -0.11 -16.54 -12.06
C MET A 233 0.93 -16.98 -13.08
N ALA A 234 1.63 -18.08 -12.79
CA ALA A 234 2.55 -18.72 -13.73
C ALA A 234 2.28 -20.24 -13.79
N TRP A 235 2.28 -20.76 -15.01
CA TRP A 235 2.00 -22.17 -15.27
C TRP A 235 3.28 -22.94 -15.56
N LEU A 236 3.49 -24.07 -14.89
CA LEU A 236 4.61 -24.98 -15.12
C LEU A 236 4.09 -26.41 -15.37
N PRO A 237 4.15 -26.90 -16.62
CA PRO A 237 3.70 -28.22 -16.96
C PRO A 237 4.69 -29.31 -16.50
N GLY A 238 4.19 -30.52 -16.31
CA GLY A 238 4.98 -31.70 -15.97
C GLY A 238 5.28 -31.83 -14.47
N VAL A 239 5.76 -33.00 -14.12
CA VAL A 239 6.24 -33.38 -12.80
C VAL A 239 7.76 -33.34 -12.84
N PRO A 240 8.45 -32.69 -11.92
CA PRO A 240 9.90 -32.73 -11.83
C PRO A 240 10.40 -34.19 -11.67
N PRO A 241 11.61 -34.52 -12.16
CA PRO A 241 12.20 -35.80 -11.94
C PRO A 241 12.45 -36.07 -10.45
N GLY A 242 12.19 -37.32 -10.00
CA GLY A 242 12.37 -37.72 -8.60
C GLY A 242 11.73 -39.07 -8.32
N ASP A 243 11.99 -39.59 -7.12
CA ASP A 243 11.44 -40.89 -6.68
C ASP A 243 9.98 -40.76 -6.21
N GLU A 244 9.58 -39.53 -5.78
CA GLU A 244 8.21 -39.24 -5.40
C GLU A 244 7.32 -39.07 -6.63
N LYS A 245 6.13 -39.66 -6.57
CA LYS A 245 5.10 -39.52 -7.62
C LYS A 245 3.91 -38.73 -7.06
N PRO A 246 3.86 -37.43 -7.26
CA PRO A 246 2.72 -36.65 -6.84
C PRO A 246 1.47 -36.99 -7.64
N ASN A 247 0.30 -36.69 -7.11
CA ASN A 247 -0.98 -36.88 -7.77
C ASN A 247 -1.37 -35.76 -8.75
N TRP A 248 -0.46 -34.83 -9.03
CA TRP A 248 -0.66 -33.73 -9.95
C TRP A 248 0.26 -33.85 -11.18
N VAL A 249 -0.14 -33.22 -12.28
CA VAL A 249 0.56 -33.27 -13.59
C VAL A 249 1.16 -31.96 -14.00
N ALA A 250 0.83 -30.84 -13.27
CA ALA A 250 1.35 -29.52 -13.50
C ALA A 250 1.22 -28.67 -12.24
N ARG A 251 1.98 -27.58 -12.19
CA ARG A 251 1.93 -26.59 -11.08
C ARG A 251 1.46 -25.22 -11.58
N LEU A 252 0.55 -24.61 -10.83
CA LEU A 252 0.12 -23.24 -10.98
C LEU A 252 0.66 -22.45 -9.80
N PHE A 253 1.63 -21.56 -10.05
CA PHE A 253 2.13 -20.61 -9.06
C PHE A 253 1.20 -19.39 -9.02
N VAL A 254 0.86 -18.93 -7.82
CA VAL A 254 -0.07 -17.81 -7.60
C VAL A 254 0.53 -16.87 -6.58
N ALA A 255 0.78 -15.63 -6.97
CA ALA A 255 1.30 -14.61 -6.07
C ALA A 255 0.20 -14.10 -5.13
N GLY A 256 0.47 -14.03 -3.82
CA GLY A 256 -0.44 -13.52 -2.80
C GLY A 256 -0.04 -12.11 -2.35
N ALA A 257 -0.56 -11.07 -3.01
CA ALA A 257 -0.09 -9.69 -2.84
C ALA A 257 -0.42 -9.05 -1.49
N ASN A 258 -1.12 -9.73 -0.61
CA ASN A 258 -1.38 -9.29 0.76
C ASN A 258 -0.81 -10.27 1.80
N THR A 259 0.27 -10.92 1.44
CA THR A 259 1.00 -11.91 2.25
C THR A 259 2.50 -11.80 1.96
N ASN A 260 3.30 -12.71 2.56
CA ASN A 260 4.69 -12.92 2.15
C ASN A 260 4.85 -14.22 1.34
N ASP A 261 3.78 -14.70 0.67
CA ASP A 261 3.75 -16.04 0.13
C ASP A 261 3.38 -16.09 -1.36
N VAL A 262 3.93 -17.08 -2.05
CA VAL A 262 3.46 -17.56 -3.34
C VAL A 262 2.90 -18.97 -3.13
N TYR A 263 1.67 -19.20 -3.56
CA TYR A 263 0.98 -20.47 -3.42
C TYR A 263 1.19 -21.34 -4.64
N VAL A 264 1.43 -22.62 -4.46
CA VAL A 264 1.59 -23.60 -5.54
C VAL A 264 0.40 -24.53 -5.54
N ALA A 265 -0.46 -24.40 -6.53
CA ALA A 265 -1.55 -25.34 -6.75
C ALA A 265 -1.13 -26.41 -7.76
N GLY A 266 -1.22 -27.67 -7.36
CA GLY A 266 -1.07 -28.81 -8.25
C GLY A 266 -2.37 -29.06 -9.01
N LEU A 267 -2.33 -29.19 -10.34
CA LEU A 267 -3.46 -29.65 -11.16
C LEU A 267 -3.36 -31.14 -11.36
N THR A 268 -4.41 -31.91 -10.97
CA THR A 268 -4.48 -33.36 -11.19
C THR A 268 -4.86 -33.66 -12.63
N ALA A 269 -4.75 -34.95 -13.03
CA ALA A 269 -5.18 -35.40 -14.35
C ALA A 269 -6.71 -35.25 -14.56
N GLU A 270 -7.48 -35.21 -13.48
CA GLU A 270 -8.93 -35.02 -13.45
C GLU A 270 -9.33 -33.52 -13.44
N ASN A 271 -8.36 -32.61 -13.54
CA ASN A 271 -8.51 -31.14 -13.49
C ASN A 271 -8.88 -30.59 -12.11
N ASP A 272 -8.62 -31.28 -11.02
CA ASP A 272 -8.77 -30.75 -9.67
C ASP A 272 -7.53 -29.95 -9.25
N LEU A 273 -7.77 -28.82 -8.58
CA LEU A 273 -6.71 -28.00 -7.99
C LEU A 273 -6.54 -28.30 -6.51
N THR A 274 -5.31 -28.60 -6.10
CA THR A 274 -4.93 -28.83 -4.70
C THR A 274 -3.74 -27.97 -4.31
N LEU A 275 -3.74 -27.37 -3.11
CA LEU A 275 -2.56 -26.65 -2.59
C LEU A 275 -1.48 -27.70 -2.25
N VAL A 276 -0.34 -27.61 -2.91
CA VAL A 276 0.76 -28.56 -2.74
C VAL A 276 1.97 -27.96 -2.04
N GLU A 277 2.15 -26.65 -2.13
CA GLU A 277 3.26 -25.95 -1.49
C GLU A 277 2.90 -24.47 -1.25
N THR A 278 3.54 -23.87 -0.24
CA THR A 278 3.56 -22.42 0.00
C THR A 278 5.01 -21.96 0.05
N ILE A 279 5.40 -21.08 -0.87
CA ILE A 279 6.75 -20.52 -0.96
C ILE A 279 6.74 -19.22 -0.20
N ASN A 280 7.32 -19.20 1.01
CA ASN A 280 7.50 -17.97 1.77
C ASN A 280 8.72 -17.21 1.24
N VAL A 281 8.53 -15.92 0.90
CA VAL A 281 9.56 -15.03 0.34
C VAL A 281 10.03 -13.97 1.35
N SER A 282 9.84 -14.20 2.64
CA SER A 282 10.38 -13.32 3.68
C SER A 282 11.90 -13.27 3.63
N MET A 283 12.47 -12.10 3.91
CA MET A 283 13.93 -11.91 3.97
C MET A 283 14.53 -12.52 5.24
N THR A 284 13.73 -12.65 6.29
CA THR A 284 14.13 -13.22 7.59
C THR A 284 13.03 -14.12 8.15
N PRO A 285 13.35 -15.09 9.03
CA PRO A 285 12.38 -16.10 9.49
C PRO A 285 11.15 -15.58 10.21
N TRP A 286 11.24 -14.45 10.91
CA TRP A 286 10.15 -13.89 11.74
C TRP A 286 9.55 -12.61 11.16
N GLN A 287 9.88 -12.28 9.93
CA GLN A 287 9.45 -11.05 9.29
C GLN A 287 7.92 -10.96 9.22
N PRO A 288 7.32 -9.86 9.73
CA PRO A 288 5.90 -9.56 9.51
C PRO A 288 5.56 -9.37 8.04
N ALA A 289 4.28 -9.20 7.71
CA ALA A 289 3.84 -8.86 6.36
C ALA A 289 4.56 -7.61 5.81
N GLY A 290 4.83 -7.57 4.51
CA GLY A 290 5.54 -6.46 3.87
C GLY A 290 6.42 -6.87 2.68
N MET A 291 6.29 -8.12 2.19
CA MET A 291 6.92 -8.52 0.93
C MET A 291 6.03 -8.18 -0.27
N THR A 292 4.74 -8.47 -0.20
CA THR A 292 3.75 -8.21 -1.25
C THR A 292 4.14 -8.83 -2.60
N PRO A 293 4.21 -10.19 -2.71
CA PRO A 293 4.43 -10.85 -3.99
C PRO A 293 3.31 -10.51 -4.97
N SER A 294 3.61 -9.83 -6.08
CA SER A 294 2.58 -9.25 -6.96
C SER A 294 2.66 -9.68 -8.42
N ALA A 295 3.82 -10.16 -8.88
CA ALA A 295 4.01 -10.62 -10.25
C ALA A 295 5.01 -11.77 -10.32
N LEU A 296 4.84 -12.65 -11.31
CA LEU A 296 5.61 -13.87 -11.49
C LEU A 296 6.15 -14.00 -12.92
N ALA A 297 7.36 -14.55 -13.05
CA ALA A 297 7.89 -15.01 -14.34
C ALA A 297 8.78 -16.23 -14.17
N LEU A 298 8.59 -17.24 -15.03
CA LEU A 298 9.50 -18.37 -15.14
C LEU A 298 10.69 -18.00 -16.03
N SER A 299 11.88 -18.54 -15.73
CA SER A 299 13.01 -18.53 -16.65
C SER A 299 12.70 -19.34 -17.91
N ALA A 300 13.40 -19.07 -19.01
CA ALA A 300 13.15 -19.75 -20.28
C ALA A 300 13.35 -21.27 -20.19
N ASP A 301 14.23 -21.75 -19.32
CA ASP A 301 14.44 -23.18 -19.03
C ASP A 301 13.48 -23.73 -17.98
N SER A 302 12.56 -22.90 -17.47
CA SER A 302 11.55 -23.23 -16.45
C SER A 302 12.12 -23.76 -15.12
N LYS A 303 13.38 -23.45 -14.79
CA LYS A 303 14.03 -23.88 -13.55
C LYS A 303 13.94 -22.84 -12.44
N ARG A 304 13.83 -21.57 -12.81
CA ARG A 304 13.75 -20.46 -11.85
C ARG A 304 12.41 -19.76 -11.94
N LEU A 305 11.87 -19.39 -10.79
CA LEU A 305 10.73 -18.50 -10.65
C LEU A 305 11.23 -17.17 -10.10
N TYR A 306 10.96 -16.07 -10.81
CA TYR A 306 11.18 -14.71 -10.39
C TYR A 306 9.88 -14.13 -9.84
N ILE A 307 9.92 -13.59 -8.63
CA ILE A 307 8.77 -13.14 -7.86
C ILE A 307 8.97 -11.66 -7.51
N ALA A 308 8.20 -10.77 -8.11
CA ALA A 308 8.24 -9.35 -7.75
C ALA A 308 7.61 -9.15 -6.37
N CYS A 309 8.42 -8.71 -5.41
CA CYS A 309 8.04 -8.39 -4.04
C CYS A 309 7.90 -6.86 -3.91
N SER A 310 6.67 -6.35 -4.12
CA SER A 310 6.42 -4.92 -4.36
C SER A 310 6.88 -4.03 -3.21
N ASP A 311 6.47 -4.32 -1.98
CA ASP A 311 6.80 -3.50 -0.82
C ASP A 311 8.25 -3.69 -0.34
N ALA A 312 8.86 -4.84 -0.64
CA ALA A 312 10.26 -5.09 -0.34
C ALA A 312 11.25 -4.46 -1.34
N ASN A 313 10.76 -3.87 -2.45
CA ASN A 313 11.60 -3.33 -3.52
C ASN A 313 12.63 -4.34 -4.04
N ALA A 314 12.19 -5.56 -4.25
CA ALA A 314 13.04 -6.68 -4.64
C ALA A 314 12.33 -7.68 -5.55
N VAL A 315 13.10 -8.50 -6.24
CA VAL A 315 12.63 -9.73 -6.88
C VAL A 315 13.23 -10.91 -6.12
N ALA A 316 12.39 -11.77 -5.54
CA ALA A 316 12.82 -13.03 -5.00
C ALA A 316 13.06 -14.04 -6.14
N VAL A 317 14.10 -14.86 -6.02
CA VAL A 317 14.46 -15.89 -6.97
C VAL A 317 14.35 -17.25 -6.30
N ALA A 318 13.57 -18.15 -6.89
CA ALA A 318 13.36 -19.50 -6.38
C ALA A 318 13.70 -20.54 -7.44
N ASP A 319 14.30 -21.65 -7.02
CA ASP A 319 14.51 -22.84 -7.85
C ASP A 319 13.24 -23.71 -7.79
N VAL A 320 12.63 -23.91 -8.93
CA VAL A 320 11.40 -24.70 -9.10
C VAL A 320 11.61 -25.97 -9.94
N SER A 321 12.88 -26.34 -10.16
CA SER A 321 13.23 -27.50 -10.98
C SER A 321 12.98 -28.85 -10.29
N GLU A 322 12.77 -28.85 -8.96
CA GLU A 322 12.49 -30.02 -8.16
C GLU A 322 11.06 -29.98 -7.60
N LEU A 323 10.64 -31.03 -6.88
CA LEU A 323 9.32 -31.12 -6.26
C LEU A 323 9.09 -30.04 -5.21
N HIS A 324 10.11 -29.77 -4.41
CA HIS A 324 10.10 -28.72 -3.39
C HIS A 324 10.88 -27.51 -3.87
N THR A 325 10.26 -26.35 -3.77
CA THR A 325 10.86 -25.09 -4.17
C THR A 325 11.94 -24.68 -3.17
N ARG A 326 13.06 -24.19 -3.67
CA ARG A 326 14.15 -23.65 -2.85
C ARG A 326 14.34 -22.17 -3.14
N ALA A 327 14.24 -21.33 -2.10
CA ALA A 327 14.64 -19.94 -2.21
C ALA A 327 16.14 -19.84 -2.50
N LEU A 328 16.51 -19.06 -3.52
CA LEU A 328 17.91 -18.84 -3.92
C LEU A 328 18.45 -17.50 -3.42
N GLY A 329 17.60 -16.48 -3.31
CA GLY A 329 18.00 -15.14 -2.88
C GLY A 329 17.11 -14.05 -3.49
N PHE A 330 17.61 -12.81 -3.45
CA PHE A 330 16.89 -11.62 -3.87
C PHE A 330 17.71 -10.76 -4.82
N ILE A 331 17.05 -10.04 -5.71
CA ILE A 331 17.61 -9.02 -6.59
C ILE A 331 17.03 -7.66 -6.17
N PRO A 332 17.82 -6.63 -5.81
CA PRO A 332 17.29 -5.32 -5.47
C PRO A 332 16.77 -4.60 -6.70
N THR A 333 15.61 -3.95 -6.58
CA THR A 333 14.93 -3.26 -7.68
C THR A 333 14.69 -1.79 -7.36
N GLY A 334 14.10 -1.05 -8.28
CA GLY A 334 13.49 0.24 -8.00
C GLY A 334 12.26 0.08 -7.11
N ARG A 335 11.62 1.20 -6.79
CA ARG A 335 10.53 1.22 -5.83
C ARG A 335 9.26 0.58 -6.37
N TYR A 336 8.68 -0.34 -5.59
CA TYR A 336 7.41 -1.02 -5.82
C TYR A 336 7.36 -1.76 -7.16
N PRO A 337 8.09 -2.88 -7.32
CA PRO A 337 8.03 -3.68 -8.54
C PRO A 337 6.63 -4.23 -8.78
N THR A 338 6.09 -4.01 -10.00
CA THR A 338 4.71 -4.35 -10.41
C THR A 338 4.63 -5.46 -11.43
N ALA A 339 5.71 -5.68 -12.17
CA ALA A 339 5.79 -6.77 -13.16
C ALA A 339 7.23 -7.24 -13.31
N VAL A 340 7.39 -8.51 -13.63
CA VAL A 340 8.67 -9.14 -13.98
C VAL A 340 8.50 -9.94 -15.27
N ARG A 341 9.48 -9.85 -16.18
CA ARG A 341 9.54 -10.62 -17.44
C ARG A 341 10.94 -11.10 -17.68
N VAL A 342 11.07 -12.26 -18.32
CA VAL A 342 12.36 -12.82 -18.72
C VAL A 342 12.47 -12.71 -20.24
N LEU A 343 13.54 -12.10 -20.72
CA LEU A 343 13.84 -11.98 -22.14
C LEU A 343 14.47 -13.27 -22.71
N ARG A 344 14.56 -13.39 -24.04
CA ARG A 344 15.18 -14.54 -24.70
C ARG A 344 16.65 -14.73 -24.34
N ASP A 345 17.36 -13.64 -24.05
CA ASP A 345 18.74 -13.63 -23.61
C ASP A 345 18.91 -13.83 -22.09
N GLN A 346 17.86 -14.26 -21.42
CA GLN A 346 17.76 -14.50 -19.98
C GLN A 346 17.79 -13.23 -19.09
N ARG A 347 17.97 -12.02 -19.63
CA ARG A 347 17.82 -10.82 -18.82
C ARG A 347 16.44 -10.71 -18.21
N VAL A 348 16.40 -10.21 -16.99
CA VAL A 348 15.16 -9.98 -16.24
C VAL A 348 14.79 -8.50 -16.38
N VAL A 349 13.57 -8.24 -16.86
CA VAL A 349 12.99 -6.89 -16.91
C VAL A 349 12.00 -6.75 -15.78
N VAL A 350 12.21 -5.76 -14.91
CA VAL A 350 11.35 -5.46 -13.77
C VAL A 350 10.77 -4.07 -13.92
N LEU A 351 9.45 -3.93 -13.84
CA LEU A 351 8.79 -2.63 -13.81
C LEU A 351 8.71 -2.15 -12.36
N ASN A 352 9.15 -0.94 -12.10
CA ASN A 352 9.16 -0.33 -10.77
C ASN A 352 8.05 0.75 -10.72
N GLY A 353 6.89 0.39 -10.20
CA GLY A 353 5.66 1.20 -10.28
C GLY A 353 5.80 2.57 -9.66
N ALA A 354 6.22 2.65 -8.41
CA ALA A 354 6.35 3.93 -7.71
C ALA A 354 7.59 4.73 -8.12
N ALA A 355 8.61 4.06 -8.70
CA ALA A 355 9.77 4.75 -9.26
C ALA A 355 9.56 5.25 -10.70
N GLY A 356 8.55 4.75 -11.42
CA GLY A 356 8.33 5.08 -12.83
C GLY A 356 9.50 4.65 -13.73
N THR A 357 10.05 3.45 -13.51
CA THR A 357 11.20 2.94 -14.26
C THR A 357 11.04 1.48 -14.64
N ALA A 358 11.86 1.02 -15.61
CA ALA A 358 12.12 -0.39 -15.85
C ALA A 358 13.59 -0.71 -15.57
N SER A 359 13.86 -1.78 -14.83
CA SER A 359 15.19 -2.33 -14.60
C SER A 359 15.47 -3.44 -15.61
N PHE A 360 16.57 -3.34 -16.37
CA PHE A 360 17.09 -4.42 -17.19
C PHE A 360 18.28 -5.03 -16.46
N ILE A 361 18.15 -6.28 -16.04
CA ILE A 361 19.07 -6.95 -15.11
C ILE A 361 19.64 -8.18 -15.82
N ASP A 362 20.96 -8.28 -15.90
CA ASP A 362 21.63 -9.50 -16.38
C ASP A 362 21.37 -10.65 -15.38
N PRO A 363 21.20 -11.90 -15.86
CA PRO A 363 20.92 -13.02 -14.98
C PRO A 363 22.12 -13.20 -14.01
N PRO A 364 21.89 -13.06 -12.68
CA PRO A 364 22.96 -13.19 -11.72
C PRO A 364 23.45 -14.64 -11.62
N ASP A 365 24.77 -14.82 -11.49
CA ASP A 365 25.35 -16.06 -10.96
C ASP A 365 25.12 -16.17 -9.44
N SER A 366 25.65 -17.23 -8.80
CA SER A 366 25.45 -17.48 -7.37
C SER A 366 26.04 -16.38 -6.50
N ASP A 367 27.26 -15.94 -6.79
CA ASP A 367 27.99 -14.97 -5.98
C ASP A 367 27.34 -13.57 -6.10
N GLN A 368 26.91 -13.23 -7.31
CA GLN A 368 26.17 -11.99 -7.57
C GLN A 368 24.80 -12.01 -6.88
N LEU A 369 24.10 -13.14 -6.89
CA LEU A 369 22.79 -13.27 -6.22
C LEU A 369 22.93 -13.18 -4.69
N GLU A 370 23.99 -13.73 -4.12
CA GLU A 370 24.31 -13.56 -2.69
C GLU A 370 24.58 -12.10 -2.35
N ALA A 371 25.40 -11.39 -3.14
CA ALA A 371 25.69 -9.97 -2.96
C ALA A 371 24.42 -9.10 -3.10
N TYR A 372 23.55 -9.42 -4.05
CA TYR A 372 22.25 -8.76 -4.22
C TYR A 372 21.33 -9.02 -3.03
N SER A 373 21.30 -10.24 -2.51
CA SER A 373 20.48 -10.60 -1.33
C SER A 373 20.91 -9.82 -0.11
N GLN A 374 22.24 -9.69 0.11
CA GLN A 374 22.78 -8.87 1.19
C GLN A 374 22.38 -7.38 1.00
N THR A 375 22.42 -6.87 -0.23
CA THR A 375 21.97 -5.50 -0.55
C THR A 375 20.49 -5.29 -0.20
N VAL A 376 19.62 -6.26 -0.50
CA VAL A 376 18.19 -6.19 -0.16
C VAL A 376 17.99 -6.17 1.35
N LEU A 377 18.69 -7.02 2.08
CA LEU A 377 18.68 -7.02 3.55
C LEU A 377 19.14 -5.66 4.12
N ASP A 378 20.24 -5.11 3.60
CA ASP A 378 20.78 -3.83 4.07
C ASP A 378 19.92 -2.62 3.67
N ASN A 379 19.09 -2.76 2.67
CA ASN A 379 18.12 -1.74 2.27
C ASN A 379 16.96 -1.62 3.27
N SER A 380 16.65 -2.67 4.04
CA SER A 380 15.60 -2.68 5.04
C SER A 380 16.12 -2.26 6.42
N PRO A 381 15.45 -1.36 7.16
CA PRO A 381 15.77 -1.07 8.55
C PRO A 381 15.33 -2.19 9.51
N TYR A 382 14.48 -3.11 9.06
CA TYR A 382 13.96 -4.20 9.87
C TYR A 382 15.02 -5.29 10.16
N ARG A 383 14.98 -5.82 11.37
CA ARG A 383 15.70 -7.03 11.82
C ARG A 383 14.84 -7.76 12.82
N ASP A 384 14.83 -9.11 12.82
CA ASP A 384 14.00 -9.95 13.70
C ASP A 384 14.12 -9.59 15.19
N LYS A 385 15.32 -9.22 15.66
CA LYS A 385 15.54 -8.78 17.04
C LYS A 385 14.66 -7.61 17.49
N LEU A 386 14.19 -6.76 16.55
CA LEU A 386 13.32 -5.62 16.85
C LEU A 386 11.90 -6.03 17.27
N LEU A 387 11.52 -7.30 17.04
CA LEU A 387 10.26 -7.85 17.53
C LEU A 387 10.32 -8.15 19.04
N GLU A 388 11.52 -8.49 19.54
CA GLU A 388 11.73 -8.82 20.95
C GLU A 388 12.16 -7.61 21.78
N ASP A 389 12.97 -6.74 21.19
CA ASP A 389 13.49 -5.53 21.82
C ASP A 389 13.58 -4.38 20.80
N ALA A 390 12.71 -3.42 20.95
CA ALA A 390 12.67 -2.23 20.09
C ALA A 390 13.83 -1.25 20.34
N GLY A 391 14.66 -1.48 21.38
CA GLY A 391 15.84 -0.67 21.67
C GLY A 391 15.56 0.72 22.24
N THR A 392 14.43 0.90 22.92
CA THR A 392 14.02 2.21 23.48
C THR A 392 14.83 2.63 24.71
N GLY A 393 15.57 1.70 25.32
CA GLY A 393 16.33 1.92 26.55
C GLY A 393 15.46 1.91 27.82
N PRO A 394 16.08 1.84 29.01
CA PRO A 394 15.36 1.77 30.28
C PRO A 394 14.85 3.13 30.75
N GLY A 395 13.74 3.14 31.49
CA GLY A 395 13.28 4.26 32.33
C GLY A 395 12.46 5.33 31.63
N GLY A 396 12.10 5.16 30.35
CA GLY A 396 11.16 6.03 29.63
C GLY A 396 9.72 5.51 29.70
N PRO A 397 8.73 6.30 29.27
CA PRO A 397 7.34 5.87 29.17
C PRO A 397 7.07 4.96 27.93
N ILE A 398 8.07 4.82 27.04
CA ILE A 398 7.99 3.94 25.87
C ILE A 398 8.70 2.63 26.21
N PRO A 399 7.98 1.51 26.33
CA PRO A 399 8.58 0.20 26.61
C PRO A 399 9.46 -0.28 25.44
N SER A 400 10.50 -1.08 25.75
CA SER A 400 11.28 -1.79 24.73
C SER A 400 10.58 -3.04 24.19
N ARG A 401 9.67 -3.61 24.99
CA ARG A 401 8.97 -4.86 24.68
C ARG A 401 7.47 -4.65 24.77
N PRO A 402 6.68 -5.33 23.93
CA PRO A 402 5.22 -5.22 24.01
C PRO A 402 4.62 -5.59 25.38
N ASP A 403 5.26 -6.54 26.10
CA ASP A 403 4.76 -7.03 27.39
C ASP A 403 5.18 -6.14 28.57
N ASP A 404 6.05 -5.16 28.37
CA ASP A 404 6.48 -4.25 29.44
C ASP A 404 5.42 -3.15 29.65
N PRO A 405 5.14 -2.77 30.93
CA PRO A 405 4.12 -1.76 31.21
C PRO A 405 4.57 -0.35 30.82
N SER A 406 3.65 0.44 30.28
CA SER A 406 3.84 1.87 30.05
C SER A 406 3.17 2.68 31.17
N SER A 407 3.75 3.86 31.49
CA SER A 407 3.10 4.88 32.32
C SER A 407 1.98 5.62 31.58
N ILE A 408 1.89 5.49 30.27
CA ILE A 408 0.84 6.03 29.44
C ILE A 408 -0.23 4.96 29.26
N THR A 409 -1.44 5.25 29.72
CA THR A 409 -2.58 4.32 29.75
C THR A 409 -3.66 4.64 28.73
N HIS A 410 -3.60 5.83 28.12
CA HIS A 410 -4.56 6.28 27.13
C HIS A 410 -3.82 6.92 25.95
N VAL A 411 -4.01 6.39 24.76
CA VAL A 411 -3.48 6.92 23.50
C VAL A 411 -4.63 7.51 22.69
N ILE A 412 -4.50 8.78 22.29
CA ILE A 412 -5.41 9.46 21.39
C ILE A 412 -4.64 9.74 20.10
N TYR A 413 -5.01 9.09 19.02
CA TYR A 413 -4.43 9.28 17.70
C TYR A 413 -5.34 10.14 16.84
N ILE A 414 -4.87 11.33 16.46
CA ILE A 414 -5.60 12.28 15.62
C ILE A 414 -4.93 12.34 14.26
N LEU A 415 -5.66 11.99 13.21
CA LEU A 415 -5.24 12.13 11.83
C LEU A 415 -5.92 13.34 11.21
N GLU A 416 -5.11 14.25 10.68
CA GLU A 416 -5.55 15.48 10.05
C GLU A 416 -5.31 15.45 8.54
N GLU A 417 -6.16 16.13 7.78
CA GLU A 417 -5.95 16.33 6.35
C GLU A 417 -5.44 17.76 6.09
N GLY A 418 -4.35 17.87 5.30
CA GLY A 418 -3.75 19.16 4.92
C GLY A 418 -2.38 19.43 5.56
N GLY A 419 -1.72 20.46 5.02
CA GLY A 419 -0.46 20.97 5.55
C GLY A 419 -0.71 21.93 6.71
N LEU A 420 0.36 22.27 7.46
CA LEU A 420 0.30 23.25 8.54
C LEU A 420 0.06 24.66 7.95
N PRO A 421 -1.07 25.32 8.27
CA PRO A 421 -1.31 26.70 7.86
C PRO A 421 -0.36 27.67 8.60
N ASP A 422 -0.35 28.95 8.17
CA ASP A 422 0.37 30.00 8.88
C ASP A 422 -0.19 30.23 10.31
N GLU A 423 0.61 30.91 11.18
CA GLU A 423 0.26 31.09 12.58
C GLU A 423 -1.03 31.92 12.79
N ALA A 424 -1.37 32.78 11.86
CA ALA A 424 -2.58 33.61 11.97
C ALA A 424 -3.85 32.75 11.77
N SER A 425 -3.77 31.72 10.92
CA SER A 425 -4.88 30.79 10.63
C SER A 425 -4.88 29.53 11.50
N ALA A 426 -3.74 29.19 12.14
CA ALA A 426 -3.60 28.00 12.98
C ALA A 426 -2.92 28.28 14.35
N PRO A 427 -3.45 29.20 15.17
CA PRO A 427 -2.82 29.62 16.43
C PRO A 427 -2.68 28.44 17.43
N ASN A 428 -3.61 27.48 17.46
CA ASN A 428 -3.54 26.33 18.36
C ASN A 428 -2.44 25.35 17.96
N HIS A 429 -2.29 25.03 16.68
CA HIS A 429 -1.19 24.18 16.20
C HIS A 429 0.16 24.78 16.58
N HIS A 430 0.37 26.05 16.30
CA HIS A 430 1.62 26.75 16.63
C HIS A 430 1.85 26.88 18.14
N LYS A 431 0.81 27.07 18.93
CA LYS A 431 0.91 27.06 20.39
C LYS A 431 1.26 25.67 20.93
N LEU A 432 0.62 24.63 20.42
CA LEU A 432 0.94 23.24 20.78
C LEU A 432 2.38 22.88 20.43
N ALA A 433 2.88 23.30 19.27
CA ALA A 433 4.27 23.13 18.87
C ALA A 433 5.25 23.86 19.78
N ARG A 434 4.88 25.04 20.29
CA ARG A 434 5.70 25.81 21.27
C ARG A 434 5.65 25.24 22.69
N GLU A 435 4.53 24.64 23.10
CA GLU A 435 4.36 24.13 24.46
C GLU A 435 4.75 22.67 24.64
N PHE A 436 4.65 21.87 23.59
CA PHE A 436 4.93 20.42 23.58
C PHE A 436 6.01 20.07 22.56
N VAL A 437 5.85 18.95 21.85
CA VAL A 437 6.83 18.51 20.86
C VAL A 437 6.28 18.70 19.45
N SER A 438 7.04 19.46 18.66
CA SER A 438 6.91 19.53 17.20
C SER A 438 7.92 18.54 16.57
N LEU A 439 7.46 17.76 15.58
CA LEU A 439 8.31 16.85 14.81
C LEU A 439 8.66 17.50 13.48
N ASP A 440 9.72 18.31 13.46
CA ASP A 440 10.05 19.20 12.33
C ASP A 440 10.55 18.43 11.09
N ASN A 441 10.86 17.16 11.24
CA ASN A 441 11.32 16.26 10.18
C ASN A 441 10.45 15.00 10.11
N PHE A 442 9.13 15.19 10.19
CA PHE A 442 8.15 14.13 10.06
C PHE A 442 7.66 14.01 8.62
N HIS A 443 7.61 12.79 8.10
CA HIS A 443 7.19 12.48 6.74
C HIS A 443 5.96 11.58 6.75
N ALA A 444 4.88 12.02 6.10
CA ALA A 444 3.78 11.13 5.82
C ALA A 444 4.20 10.07 4.78
N LEU A 445 3.83 8.81 5.01
CA LEU A 445 4.01 7.73 4.06
C LEU A 445 2.75 7.60 3.20
N GLY A 446 2.95 7.23 1.93
CA GLY A 446 1.88 7.23 0.94
C GLY A 446 1.53 8.63 0.43
N GLY A 447 0.76 8.67 -0.66
CA GLY A 447 0.25 9.90 -1.24
C GLY A 447 -0.99 10.43 -0.54
N PRO A 448 -1.53 11.57 -0.99
CA PRO A 448 -2.78 12.13 -0.45
C PRO A 448 -3.96 11.19 -0.70
N GLY A 449 -4.93 11.20 0.22
CA GLY A 449 -6.15 10.39 0.16
C GLY A 449 -6.00 9.00 0.77
N ALA A 450 -6.54 7.98 0.12
CA ALA A 450 -6.63 6.63 0.68
C ALA A 450 -5.27 6.04 1.04
N GLU A 451 -4.28 6.16 0.17
CA GLU A 451 -2.97 5.54 0.39
C GLU A 451 -2.32 6.05 1.69
N GLY A 452 -2.27 7.38 1.90
CA GLY A 452 -1.74 7.96 3.14
C GLY A 452 -2.52 7.54 4.39
N GLN A 453 -3.85 7.38 4.27
CA GLN A 453 -4.68 6.91 5.37
C GLN A 453 -4.36 5.45 5.75
N TRP A 454 -4.14 4.56 4.77
CA TRP A 454 -3.73 3.18 5.04
C TRP A 454 -2.36 3.13 5.70
N TRP A 455 -1.39 3.88 5.17
CA TRP A 455 -0.07 4.00 5.79
C TRP A 455 -0.14 4.51 7.24
N ALA A 456 -1.02 5.48 7.50
CA ALA A 456 -1.19 6.05 8.83
C ALA A 456 -1.94 5.14 9.84
N THR A 457 -2.59 4.08 9.38
CA THR A 457 -3.42 3.22 10.24
C THR A 457 -3.06 1.73 10.21
N ALA A 458 -2.31 1.31 9.19
CA ALA A 458 -1.93 -0.09 8.99
C ALA A 458 -0.42 -0.28 8.70
N ALA A 459 0.36 0.81 8.66
CA ALA A 459 1.77 0.81 8.29
C ALA A 459 2.08 0.22 6.90
N ILE A 460 1.07 0.10 6.03
CA ILE A 460 1.19 -0.37 4.65
C ILE A 460 -0.07 0.03 3.87
N ALA A 461 0.08 0.31 2.58
CA ALA A 461 -1.05 0.39 1.66
C ALA A 461 -1.13 -0.92 0.87
N PRO A 462 -2.25 -1.66 0.94
CA PRO A 462 -2.41 -2.89 0.16
C PRO A 462 -2.28 -2.66 -1.34
N ASP A 463 -1.87 -3.69 -2.06
CA ASP A 463 -1.71 -3.69 -3.52
C ASP A 463 -2.93 -3.12 -4.27
N TYR A 464 -4.15 -3.40 -3.77
CA TYR A 464 -5.39 -2.82 -4.28
C TYR A 464 -5.40 -1.29 -4.19
N VAL A 465 -5.05 -0.72 -3.04
CA VAL A 465 -5.07 0.73 -2.81
C VAL A 465 -4.03 1.42 -3.71
N VAL A 466 -2.82 0.87 -3.81
CA VAL A 466 -1.75 1.40 -4.65
C VAL A 466 -2.14 1.37 -6.14
N LYS A 467 -2.66 0.25 -6.63
CA LYS A 467 -2.99 0.08 -8.06
C LYS A 467 -4.28 0.76 -8.50
N MET A 468 -5.23 0.93 -7.60
CA MET A 468 -6.51 1.59 -7.89
C MET A 468 -6.50 3.08 -7.59
N GLY A 469 -5.59 3.57 -6.76
CA GLY A 469 -5.49 4.98 -6.38
C GLY A 469 -5.49 5.96 -7.55
N PRO A 470 -4.62 5.80 -8.57
CA PRO A 470 -4.57 6.69 -9.72
C PRO A 470 -5.88 6.75 -10.51
N ASN A 471 -6.57 5.61 -10.69
CA ASN A 471 -7.88 5.57 -11.36
C ASN A 471 -8.95 6.30 -10.56
N SER A 472 -8.94 6.19 -9.22
CA SER A 472 -9.85 6.92 -8.35
C SER A 472 -9.68 8.43 -8.47
N GLN A 473 -8.44 8.90 -8.49
CA GLN A 473 -8.13 10.33 -8.65
C GLN A 473 -8.55 10.85 -10.01
N ARG A 474 -8.27 10.12 -11.10
CA ARG A 474 -8.69 10.49 -12.46
C ARG A 474 -10.19 10.54 -12.62
N LEU A 475 -10.90 9.59 -12.02
CA LEU A 475 -12.36 9.49 -12.10
C LEU A 475 -13.10 10.52 -11.26
N ARG A 476 -12.36 11.33 -10.47
CA ARG A 476 -12.95 12.29 -9.50
C ARG A 476 -14.12 11.67 -8.75
N ARG A 477 -13.96 10.41 -8.31
CA ARG A 477 -14.95 9.77 -7.45
C ARG A 477 -15.01 10.61 -6.18
N GLU A 478 -16.18 11.22 -5.95
CA GLU A 478 -16.44 11.93 -4.71
C GLU A 478 -16.30 10.96 -3.55
N GLY A 479 -15.43 11.30 -2.60
CA GLY A 479 -15.15 10.53 -1.40
C GLY A 479 -13.67 10.21 -1.26
N HIS A 480 -13.07 10.69 -0.18
CA HIS A 480 -11.68 10.45 0.18
C HIS A 480 -11.42 9.00 0.62
N ASP A 481 -12.48 8.23 0.78
CA ASP A 481 -12.47 6.92 1.43
C ASP A 481 -12.54 5.79 0.41
N PHE A 482 -11.79 5.92 -0.68
CA PHE A 482 -11.70 4.90 -1.70
C PHE A 482 -11.12 3.60 -1.11
N GLY A 483 -11.91 2.54 -1.16
CA GLY A 483 -11.55 1.24 -0.61
C GLY A 483 -12.06 0.96 0.80
N GLU A 484 -12.62 1.94 1.53
CA GLU A 484 -13.29 1.67 2.80
C GLU A 484 -14.44 0.67 2.61
N GLY A 485 -14.40 -0.42 3.36
CA GLY A 485 -15.37 -1.52 3.22
C GLY A 485 -15.19 -2.43 2.00
N GLU A 486 -14.18 -2.18 1.14
CA GLU A 486 -13.81 -3.07 0.04
C GLU A 486 -12.91 -4.20 0.57
N PRO A 487 -13.30 -5.48 0.45
CA PRO A 487 -12.49 -6.59 0.97
C PRO A 487 -11.08 -6.66 0.39
N ALA A 488 -10.89 -6.23 -0.86
CA ALA A 488 -9.57 -6.17 -1.49
C ALA A 488 -8.70 -5.02 -0.99
N ALA A 489 -9.24 -4.08 -0.21
CA ALA A 489 -8.48 -2.99 0.39
C ALA A 489 -8.03 -3.28 1.84
N GLY A 490 -8.41 -4.43 2.40
CA GLY A 490 -8.01 -4.82 3.75
C GLY A 490 -6.49 -5.04 3.83
N PRO A 491 -5.78 -4.43 4.81
CA PRO A 491 -4.35 -4.66 4.97
C PRO A 491 -4.04 -6.04 5.56
N PRO A 492 -2.82 -6.59 5.34
CA PRO A 492 -2.49 -7.98 5.68
C PRO A 492 -2.63 -8.33 7.15
N ALA A 493 -2.28 -7.41 8.04
CA ALA A 493 -2.38 -7.60 9.50
C ALA A 493 -3.56 -6.84 10.13
N GLY A 494 -4.48 -6.29 9.31
CA GLY A 494 -5.49 -5.37 9.77
C GLY A 494 -4.92 -3.98 10.09
N TYR A 495 -5.70 -3.18 10.78
CA TYR A 495 -5.38 -1.82 11.18
C TYR A 495 -4.93 -1.75 12.64
N LEU A 496 -4.41 -0.62 13.09
CA LEU A 496 -4.07 -0.37 14.50
C LEU A 496 -5.21 -0.76 15.45
N TRP A 497 -6.45 -0.42 15.12
CA TRP A 497 -7.62 -0.82 15.92
C TRP A 497 -7.93 -2.32 15.85
N SER A 498 -7.61 -3.00 14.75
CA SER A 498 -7.73 -4.46 14.66
C SER A 498 -6.76 -5.14 15.61
N ASN A 499 -5.51 -4.68 15.62
CA ASN A 499 -4.44 -5.14 16.49
C ASN A 499 -4.81 -4.92 17.98
N ALA A 500 -5.27 -3.69 18.29
CA ALA A 500 -5.73 -3.35 19.65
C ALA A 500 -6.95 -4.18 20.11
N ALA A 501 -7.92 -4.43 19.22
CA ALA A 501 -9.07 -5.28 19.52
C ALA A 501 -8.68 -6.74 19.80
N LEU A 502 -7.74 -7.29 19.03
CA LEU A 502 -7.19 -8.63 19.25
C LEU A 502 -6.47 -8.73 20.59
N ALA A 503 -5.77 -7.66 21.02
CA ALA A 503 -5.15 -7.58 22.33
C ALA A 503 -6.13 -7.31 23.47
N GLY A 504 -7.43 -7.16 23.20
CA GLY A 504 -8.47 -6.93 24.21
C GLY A 504 -8.51 -5.51 24.78
N LEU A 505 -7.89 -4.53 24.09
CA LEU A 505 -7.91 -3.14 24.52
C LEU A 505 -9.28 -2.49 24.29
N SER A 506 -9.65 -1.54 25.16
CA SER A 506 -10.83 -0.72 24.97
C SER A 506 -10.60 0.34 23.91
N LEU A 507 -11.56 0.48 22.97
CA LEU A 507 -11.45 1.31 21.76
C LEU A 507 -12.57 2.33 21.67
N ARG A 508 -12.30 3.47 21.03
CA ARG A 508 -13.32 4.42 20.57
C ARG A 508 -12.91 5.06 19.24
N ASN A 509 -13.86 5.08 18.30
CA ASN A 509 -13.65 5.66 16.96
C ASN A 509 -14.45 6.95 16.80
N TYR A 510 -13.76 7.95 16.28
CA TYR A 510 -14.29 9.28 15.91
C TYR A 510 -13.91 9.59 14.47
N GLY A 511 -14.66 9.05 13.51
CA GLY A 511 -14.62 9.45 12.11
C GLY A 511 -13.84 8.57 11.14
N PHE A 512 -13.09 7.54 11.60
CA PHE A 512 -12.47 6.61 10.66
C PHE A 512 -13.49 5.66 10.05
N PHE A 513 -13.46 5.53 8.72
CA PHE A 513 -14.31 4.64 7.90
C PHE A 513 -15.81 4.82 8.15
N VAL A 514 -16.21 6.05 8.45
CA VAL A 514 -17.60 6.37 8.81
C VAL A 514 -18.40 6.76 7.57
N ALA A 515 -19.47 6.03 7.33
CA ALA A 515 -20.52 6.41 6.39
C ALA A 515 -21.54 7.32 7.10
N ASN A 516 -21.70 8.55 6.56
CA ASN A 516 -22.64 9.52 7.10
C ASN A 516 -24.07 9.16 6.66
N ARG A 517 -25.01 9.09 7.59
CA ARG A 517 -26.44 8.95 7.28
C ARG A 517 -27.10 10.33 7.17
N PRO A 518 -28.02 10.54 6.21
CA PRO A 518 -28.81 11.75 6.15
C PRO A 518 -29.61 11.94 7.44
N PRO A 519 -29.78 13.19 7.93
CA PRO A 519 -30.55 13.49 9.15
C PRO A 519 -31.99 12.97 9.11
N GLU A 520 -32.59 12.91 7.92
CA GLU A 520 -33.99 12.45 7.73
C GLU A 520 -34.19 10.96 8.06
N GLN A 521 -33.11 10.18 8.20
CA GLN A 521 -33.17 8.76 8.57
C GLN A 521 -33.13 8.52 10.08
N THR A 522 -33.01 9.56 10.89
CA THR A 522 -33.00 9.45 12.35
C THR A 522 -34.33 9.94 12.91
N ALA A 523 -35.03 9.09 13.66
CA ALA A 523 -36.35 9.38 14.23
C ALA A 523 -36.34 10.58 15.22
N ASP A 524 -35.16 10.94 15.75
CA ASP A 524 -34.97 11.99 16.76
C ASP A 524 -34.14 13.18 16.21
N GLY A 525 -33.88 13.22 14.92
CA GLY A 525 -33.04 14.27 14.30
C GLY A 525 -31.54 14.17 14.62
N THR A 526 -31.10 13.14 15.34
CA THR A 526 -29.70 12.91 15.65
C THR A 526 -29.01 12.31 14.41
N GLN A 527 -27.88 12.87 13.98
CA GLN A 527 -27.06 12.26 12.94
C GLN A 527 -26.48 10.95 13.47
N VAL A 528 -26.78 9.86 12.79
CA VAL A 528 -26.23 8.54 13.11
C VAL A 528 -25.11 8.26 12.12
N ALA A 529 -23.89 8.16 12.62
CA ALA A 529 -22.74 7.68 11.89
C ALA A 529 -22.52 6.19 12.21
N TYR A 530 -22.09 5.42 11.20
CA TYR A 530 -21.68 4.03 11.40
C TYR A 530 -20.41 3.77 10.58
N ALA A 531 -19.50 2.97 11.12
CA ALA A 531 -18.30 2.62 10.40
C ALA A 531 -18.50 1.41 9.47
N LEU A 532 -17.84 1.43 8.32
CA LEU A 532 -17.87 0.33 7.35
C LEU A 532 -16.99 -0.85 7.82
N ASP A 533 -15.97 -0.58 8.63
CA ASP A 533 -15.15 -1.61 9.28
C ASP A 533 -15.95 -2.26 10.44
N PRO A 534 -16.06 -3.61 10.50
CA PRO A 534 -16.85 -4.29 11.51
C PRO A 534 -16.39 -4.07 12.96
N ILE A 535 -15.07 -3.88 13.19
CA ILE A 535 -14.51 -3.62 14.52
C ILE A 535 -14.87 -2.19 14.94
N LEU A 536 -14.58 -1.23 14.08
CA LEU A 536 -14.89 0.17 14.33
C LEU A 536 -16.38 0.43 14.50
N ASN A 537 -17.24 -0.28 13.76
CA ASN A 537 -18.68 -0.07 13.83
C ASN A 537 -19.23 -0.27 15.26
N ARG A 538 -18.67 -1.18 16.04
CA ARG A 538 -19.07 -1.45 17.43
C ARG A 538 -18.65 -0.36 18.41
N VAL A 539 -17.63 0.42 18.04
CA VAL A 539 -16.99 1.41 18.93
C VAL A 539 -17.01 2.82 18.35
N THR A 540 -17.78 3.05 17.29
CA THR A 540 -17.92 4.37 16.66
C THR A 540 -18.88 5.26 17.46
N CYS A 541 -18.48 6.52 17.70
CA CYS A 541 -19.36 7.55 18.21
C CYS A 541 -20.48 7.84 17.19
N PRO A 542 -21.77 7.59 17.52
CA PRO A 542 -22.86 7.73 16.55
C PRO A 542 -23.15 9.17 16.15
N ARG A 543 -22.61 10.15 16.89
CA ARG A 543 -22.77 11.59 16.63
C ARG A 543 -21.61 12.21 15.91
N TYR A 544 -20.50 11.47 15.75
CA TYR A 544 -19.28 11.97 15.10
C TYR A 544 -19.33 11.68 13.61
N ARG A 545 -19.52 12.73 12.80
CA ARG A 545 -19.61 12.61 11.36
C ARG A 545 -18.24 12.35 10.73
N GLY A 546 -18.16 11.42 9.81
CA GLY A 546 -16.97 11.13 9.02
C GLY A 546 -16.61 12.27 8.06
N PHE A 547 -15.90 11.95 6.98
CA PHE A 547 -15.53 12.95 5.98
C PHE A 547 -16.78 13.63 5.39
N ASP A 548 -16.85 14.94 5.54
CA ASP A 548 -17.85 15.82 4.97
C ASP A 548 -17.30 17.26 5.01
N PRO A 549 -16.92 17.82 3.85
CA PRO A 549 -16.35 19.18 3.78
C PRO A 549 -17.31 20.28 4.25
N ALA A 550 -18.61 20.01 4.20
CA ALA A 550 -19.63 20.97 4.65
C ALA A 550 -19.91 20.91 6.15
N TYR A 551 -19.40 19.90 6.86
CA TYR A 551 -19.63 19.73 8.29
C TYR A 551 -18.44 20.21 9.11
N PRO A 552 -18.63 21.21 10.02
CA PRO A 552 -17.53 21.83 10.76
C PRO A 552 -16.79 20.87 11.69
N ASP A 553 -15.45 20.97 11.74
CA ASP A 553 -14.63 20.20 12.69
C ASP A 553 -14.89 20.60 14.15
N LEU A 554 -15.33 21.85 14.41
CA LEU A 554 -15.80 22.27 15.73
C LEU A 554 -16.98 21.45 16.25
N GLU A 555 -17.91 21.03 15.39
CA GLU A 555 -19.01 20.16 15.79
C GLU A 555 -18.51 18.73 16.09
N ARG A 556 -17.48 18.27 15.34
CA ARG A 556 -16.80 17.02 15.64
C ARG A 556 -16.13 17.05 17.02
N ALA A 557 -15.41 18.13 17.33
CA ALA A 557 -14.80 18.35 18.64
C ALA A 557 -15.85 18.40 19.77
N ARG A 558 -17.00 19.06 19.57
CA ARG A 558 -18.10 19.08 20.54
C ARG A 558 -18.68 17.69 20.81
N ALA A 559 -18.83 16.86 19.77
CA ALA A 559 -19.29 15.49 19.92
C ALA A 559 -18.33 14.63 20.79
N PHE A 560 -17.02 14.79 20.58
CA PHE A 560 -15.99 14.16 21.40
C PHE A 560 -16.04 14.65 22.86
N LEU A 561 -16.09 15.97 23.08
CA LEU A 561 -16.10 16.57 24.43
C LEU A 561 -17.34 16.14 25.23
N ALA A 562 -18.49 15.95 24.57
CA ALA A 562 -19.69 15.45 25.21
C ALA A 562 -19.51 14.00 25.73
N GLU A 563 -18.80 13.14 24.97
CA GLU A 563 -18.47 11.78 25.44
C GLU A 563 -17.35 11.80 26.48
N LEU A 564 -16.35 12.68 26.38
CA LEU A 564 -15.29 12.84 27.37
C LEU A 564 -15.88 13.18 28.76
N ALA A 565 -16.89 14.05 28.80
CA ALA A 565 -17.62 14.33 30.04
C ALA A 565 -18.33 13.10 30.62
N GLY A 566 -18.77 12.17 29.77
CA GLY A 566 -19.29 10.87 30.15
C GLY A 566 -18.21 9.95 30.74
N PHE A 567 -17.05 9.90 30.11
CA PHE A 567 -15.88 9.14 30.61
C PHE A 567 -15.42 9.65 31.99
N GLU A 568 -15.41 10.96 32.17
CA GLU A 568 -15.07 11.55 33.47
C GLU A 568 -16.06 11.12 34.60
N LYS A 569 -17.36 11.05 34.31
CA LYS A 569 -18.36 10.61 35.26
C LYS A 569 -18.20 9.13 35.64
N THR A 570 -17.85 8.29 34.67
CA THR A 570 -17.65 6.85 34.88
C THR A 570 -16.28 6.50 35.42
N GLY A 571 -15.30 7.40 35.23
CA GLY A 571 -13.89 7.14 35.51
C GLY A 571 -13.24 6.18 34.52
N GLN A 572 -13.87 5.94 33.36
CA GLN A 572 -13.40 4.99 32.33
C GLN A 572 -13.29 5.70 30.99
N MET A 573 -12.07 5.89 30.50
CA MET A 573 -11.76 6.34 29.15
C MET A 573 -11.15 5.19 28.36
N PRO A 574 -11.44 5.01 27.06
CA PRO A 574 -10.82 3.97 26.24
C PRO A 574 -9.28 4.09 26.21
N GLN A 575 -8.60 2.94 26.12
CA GLN A 575 -7.14 2.88 26.05
C GLN A 575 -6.62 3.40 24.70
N LEU A 576 -7.38 3.14 23.61
CA LEU A 576 -7.08 3.70 22.30
C LEU A 576 -8.30 4.46 21.77
N ILE A 577 -8.08 5.73 21.45
CA ILE A 577 -9.03 6.59 20.75
C ILE A 577 -8.40 6.93 19.38
N VAL A 578 -9.12 6.64 18.31
CA VAL A 578 -8.76 7.06 16.96
C VAL A 578 -9.72 8.15 16.49
N MET A 579 -9.18 9.27 16.01
CA MET A 579 -9.95 10.45 15.62
C MET A 579 -9.48 10.99 14.30
N ARG A 580 -10.42 11.38 13.43
CA ARG A 580 -10.15 12.04 12.17
C ARG A 580 -10.72 13.45 12.18
N LEU A 581 -9.89 14.45 11.87
CA LEU A 581 -10.27 15.84 11.63
C LEU A 581 -10.01 16.15 10.15
N PRO A 582 -11.01 15.94 9.27
CA PRO A 582 -10.78 15.89 7.82
C PRO A 582 -10.80 17.25 7.12
N ASN A 583 -11.21 18.32 7.80
CA ASN A 583 -11.29 19.64 7.17
C ASN A 583 -10.04 20.47 7.51
N GLY A 584 -9.69 21.43 6.70
CA GLY A 584 -8.61 22.36 6.97
C GLY A 584 -9.12 23.73 7.45
N GLY A 585 -8.18 24.63 7.80
CA GLY A 585 -8.47 26.03 8.13
C GLY A 585 -8.73 26.34 9.61
N ALA A 586 -9.24 27.52 9.90
CA ALA A 586 -9.36 28.03 11.29
C ALA A 586 -10.36 27.25 12.16
N ASP A 587 -11.38 26.66 11.57
CA ASP A 587 -12.33 25.79 12.27
C ASP A 587 -11.67 24.50 12.75
N HIS A 588 -10.85 23.91 11.90
CA HIS A 588 -10.03 22.75 12.18
C HIS A 588 -9.01 23.01 13.31
N ASP A 589 -8.27 24.11 13.25
CA ASP A 589 -7.32 24.51 14.29
C ASP A 589 -7.99 24.68 15.64
N SER A 590 -9.16 25.32 15.65
CA SER A 590 -9.96 25.49 16.86
C SER A 590 -10.47 24.17 17.42
N ALA A 591 -10.86 23.23 16.54
CA ALA A 591 -11.30 21.90 16.93
C ALA A 591 -10.18 21.10 17.61
N LEU A 592 -8.97 21.10 17.03
CA LEU A 592 -7.80 20.48 17.65
C LEU A 592 -7.52 21.08 19.02
N GLY A 593 -7.48 22.43 19.11
CA GLY A 593 -7.25 23.14 20.36
C GLY A 593 -8.22 22.72 21.47
N LEU A 594 -9.52 22.63 21.16
CA LEU A 594 -10.57 22.22 22.11
C LEU A 594 -10.45 20.75 22.53
N VAL A 595 -10.13 19.86 21.60
CA VAL A 595 -9.93 18.44 21.92
C VAL A 595 -8.75 18.28 22.88
N VAL A 596 -7.61 18.91 22.58
CA VAL A 596 -6.42 18.84 23.44
C VAL A 596 -6.68 19.49 24.81
N GLU A 597 -7.33 20.66 24.86
CA GLU A 597 -7.70 21.31 26.12
C GLU A 597 -8.61 20.43 26.96
N GLY A 598 -9.62 19.81 26.35
CA GLY A 598 -10.54 18.91 27.05
C GLY A 598 -9.81 17.74 27.71
N VAL A 599 -8.92 17.08 26.98
CA VAL A 599 -8.13 15.97 27.52
C VAL A 599 -7.15 16.46 28.58
N ALA A 600 -6.46 17.58 28.35
CA ALA A 600 -5.46 18.15 29.26
C ALA A 600 -6.06 18.62 30.60
N LYS A 601 -7.34 18.94 30.63
CA LYS A 601 -8.09 19.31 31.85
C LYS A 601 -8.80 18.14 32.53
N SER A 602 -8.84 16.97 31.87
CA SER A 602 -9.52 15.79 32.38
C SER A 602 -8.69 15.05 33.44
N ARG A 603 -9.37 14.25 34.23
CA ARG A 603 -8.72 13.35 35.22
C ARG A 603 -7.79 12.31 34.56
N PHE A 604 -7.90 12.08 33.26
CA PHE A 604 -7.11 11.11 32.50
C PHE A 604 -5.76 11.68 32.02
N TRP A 605 -5.59 13.02 32.07
CA TRP A 605 -4.41 13.69 31.60
C TRP A 605 -3.08 13.10 32.10
N PRO A 606 -2.93 12.74 33.41
CA PRO A 606 -1.65 12.21 33.90
C PRO A 606 -1.15 10.93 33.21
N GLY A 607 -2.05 10.16 32.57
CA GLY A 607 -1.72 8.95 31.82
C GLY A 607 -2.03 9.04 30.33
N ALA A 608 -2.24 10.22 29.76
CA ALA A 608 -2.62 10.39 28.37
C ALA A 608 -1.44 10.77 27.46
N ALA A 609 -1.49 10.30 26.21
CA ALA A 609 -0.66 10.81 25.11
C ALA A 609 -1.54 11.04 23.88
N ILE A 610 -1.41 12.22 23.27
CA ILE A 610 -2.07 12.61 22.04
C ILE A 610 -1.02 12.66 20.94
N PHE A 611 -1.21 11.92 19.88
CA PHE A 611 -0.41 11.93 18.67
C PHE A 611 -1.23 12.56 17.56
N VAL A 612 -0.68 13.61 16.94
CA VAL A 612 -1.31 14.32 15.82
C VAL A 612 -0.44 14.14 14.60
N ALA A 613 -1.01 13.71 13.48
CA ALA A 613 -0.29 13.56 12.22
C ALA A 613 -1.10 14.10 11.04
N GLY A 614 -0.46 14.88 10.18
CA GLY A 614 -0.99 15.26 8.87
C GLY A 614 -0.82 14.13 7.86
N SER A 615 -1.83 13.87 7.03
CA SER A 615 -1.83 12.77 6.05
C SER A 615 -2.01 13.20 4.58
N ALA A 616 -2.44 14.43 4.32
CA ALA A 616 -2.77 14.87 2.95
C ALA A 616 -1.65 15.65 2.28
N VAL A 617 -0.42 15.13 2.33
CA VAL A 617 0.75 15.70 1.66
C VAL A 617 1.27 14.72 0.61
N GLU A 618 1.97 15.26 -0.41
CA GLU A 618 2.68 14.43 -1.38
C GLU A 618 3.66 13.50 -0.66
N GLU A 619 3.78 12.27 -1.14
CA GLU A 619 4.64 11.29 -0.52
C GLU A 619 6.09 11.76 -0.39
N GLY A 620 6.68 11.55 0.78
CA GLY A 620 8.04 11.99 1.12
C GLY A 620 8.17 13.47 1.47
N GLN A 621 7.10 14.27 1.34
CA GLN A 621 7.08 15.63 1.86
C GLN A 621 6.91 15.63 3.39
N ARG A 622 7.33 16.71 4.00
CA ARG A 622 7.11 16.91 5.44
C ARG A 622 5.64 17.18 5.72
N ALA A 623 5.11 16.51 6.72
CA ALA A 623 3.77 16.73 7.24
C ALA A 623 3.84 17.33 8.66
N PRO A 624 2.86 18.15 9.09
CA PRO A 624 2.77 18.55 10.47
C PRO A 624 2.55 17.35 11.37
N ALA A 625 3.30 17.29 12.49
CA ALA A 625 3.09 16.27 13.49
C ALA A 625 3.47 16.76 14.88
N LEU A 626 2.64 16.40 15.88
CA LEU A 626 2.78 16.82 17.25
C LEU A 626 2.69 15.61 18.20
N VAL A 627 3.42 15.69 19.31
CA VAL A 627 3.26 14.77 20.45
C VAL A 627 2.93 15.58 21.69
N VAL A 628 1.74 15.38 22.23
CA VAL A 628 1.17 16.14 23.37
C VAL A 628 0.87 15.17 24.51
N SER A 629 1.63 15.28 25.61
CA SER A 629 1.52 14.40 26.77
C SER A 629 2.18 15.04 27.98
N PRO A 630 1.79 14.70 29.21
CA PRO A 630 2.60 15.01 30.39
C PRO A 630 4.02 14.44 30.30
N PHE A 631 4.20 13.31 29.63
CA PHE A 631 5.49 12.66 29.41
C PHE A 631 6.26 13.23 28.21
N ALA A 632 5.65 14.07 27.37
CA ALA A 632 6.37 14.74 26.30
C ALA A 632 7.26 15.86 26.86
N ARG A 633 8.42 16.04 26.27
CA ARG A 633 9.29 17.18 26.58
C ARG A 633 8.59 18.48 26.21
N ARG A 634 8.74 19.51 27.03
CA ARG A 634 8.10 20.80 26.77
C ARG A 634 8.96 21.66 25.86
N GLY A 635 8.33 22.24 24.82
CA GLY A 635 8.93 23.22 23.93
C GLY A 635 10.09 22.69 23.09
N VAL A 636 10.01 21.44 22.64
CA VAL A 636 11.05 20.80 21.85
C VAL A 636 10.60 20.68 20.38
N ALA A 637 11.44 21.20 19.49
CA ALA A 637 11.39 20.92 18.06
C ALA A 637 12.39 19.78 17.76
N ASP A 638 11.88 18.58 17.45
CA ASP A 638 12.73 17.41 17.18
C ASP A 638 12.98 17.29 15.67
N ALA A 639 14.26 17.36 15.27
CA ALA A 639 14.70 17.28 13.88
C ALA A 639 15.04 15.86 13.42
N SER A 640 14.82 14.85 14.26
CA SER A 640 15.00 13.44 13.87
C SER A 640 14.03 13.08 12.77
N MET A 641 14.50 12.28 11.80
CA MET A 641 13.62 11.77 10.76
C MET A 641 12.65 10.75 11.34
N TYR A 642 11.38 11.11 11.36
CA TYR A 642 10.25 10.25 11.72
C TYR A 642 9.24 10.19 10.58
N ASN A 643 8.37 9.20 10.64
CA ASN A 643 7.31 9.01 9.67
C ASN A 643 6.05 8.42 10.33
N THR A 644 4.99 8.22 9.57
CA THR A 644 3.75 7.63 10.08
C THR A 644 3.96 6.25 10.72
N ALA A 645 4.84 5.41 10.18
CA ALA A 645 5.17 4.11 10.79
C ALA A 645 5.94 4.25 12.12
N SER A 646 6.77 5.31 12.26
CA SER A 646 7.43 5.66 13.54
C SER A 646 6.41 6.00 14.63
N MET A 647 5.36 6.74 14.27
CA MET A 647 4.28 7.09 15.18
C MET A 647 3.46 5.87 15.58
N LEU A 648 3.10 5.02 14.60
CA LEU A 648 2.40 3.74 14.86
C LEU A 648 3.24 2.86 15.80
N ARG A 649 4.52 2.65 15.51
CA ARG A 649 5.39 1.83 16.35
C ARG A 649 5.48 2.33 17.80
N THR A 650 5.55 3.65 17.97
CA THR A 650 5.58 4.27 19.31
C THR A 650 4.27 4.02 20.07
N MET A 651 3.12 4.17 19.41
CA MET A 651 1.81 3.88 20.00
C MET A 651 1.64 2.39 20.31
N GLU A 652 2.08 1.50 19.44
CA GLU A 652 2.06 0.05 19.66
C GLU A 652 2.83 -0.33 20.92
N LEU A 653 4.05 0.17 21.08
CA LEU A 653 4.85 -0.10 22.27
C LEU A 653 4.17 0.41 23.56
N ILE A 654 3.59 1.62 23.53
CA ILE A 654 2.84 2.17 24.67
C ILE A 654 1.65 1.27 25.02
N LEU A 655 0.95 0.76 24.00
CA LEU A 655 -0.27 -0.03 24.15
C LEU A 655 0.00 -1.54 24.38
N GLY A 656 1.25 -1.97 24.36
CA GLY A 656 1.63 -3.38 24.47
C GLY A 656 1.31 -4.21 23.22
N LEU A 657 1.31 -3.59 22.05
CA LEU A 657 0.98 -4.22 20.77
C LEU A 657 2.23 -4.67 20.02
N ARG A 658 2.11 -5.76 19.28
CA ARG A 658 3.13 -6.17 18.31
C ARG A 658 3.01 -5.33 17.03
N PRO A 659 4.09 -5.15 16.27
CA PRO A 659 4.00 -4.45 14.99
C PRO A 659 3.16 -5.23 13.97
N MET A 660 2.50 -4.50 13.09
CA MET A 660 1.61 -5.05 12.06
C MET A 660 2.38 -5.49 10.82
N THR A 661 3.43 -4.76 10.45
CA THR A 661 4.18 -4.97 9.21
C THR A 661 5.68 -4.84 9.42
N THR A 662 6.45 -5.12 8.38
CA THR A 662 7.90 -4.88 8.37
C THR A 662 8.24 -3.39 8.53
N PHE A 663 7.33 -2.49 8.13
CA PHE A 663 7.59 -1.05 8.12
C PHE A 663 7.52 -0.44 9.52
N ASP A 664 6.49 -0.73 10.30
CA ASP A 664 6.40 -0.28 11.69
C ASP A 664 7.38 -1.05 12.59
N ALA A 665 7.57 -2.35 12.35
CA ALA A 665 8.58 -3.13 13.06
C ALA A 665 10.00 -2.57 12.94
N GLY A 666 10.36 -2.04 11.76
CA GLY A 666 11.67 -1.43 11.47
C GLY A 666 11.73 0.08 11.71
N ALA A 667 10.61 0.74 12.07
CA ALA A 667 10.55 2.18 12.22
C ALA A 667 11.28 2.67 13.48
N ARG A 668 11.86 3.88 13.39
CA ARG A 668 12.47 4.56 14.53
C ARG A 668 11.40 4.95 15.54
N GLN A 669 11.54 4.52 16.80
CA GLN A 669 10.64 4.92 17.88
C GLN A 669 10.93 6.35 18.33
N MET A 670 9.90 7.08 18.80
CA MET A 670 9.98 8.48 19.20
C MET A 670 10.45 8.66 20.64
N THR A 671 11.48 7.91 21.08
CA THR A 671 11.94 7.94 22.48
C THR A 671 12.55 9.28 22.90
N SER A 672 13.23 9.98 21.98
CA SER A 672 13.90 11.25 22.24
C SER A 672 12.93 12.37 22.64
N VAL A 673 11.65 12.28 22.24
CA VAL A 673 10.66 13.32 22.53
C VAL A 673 9.96 13.14 23.88
N PHE A 674 10.21 12.03 24.56
CA PHE A 674 9.61 11.73 25.86
C PHE A 674 10.61 11.90 27.01
N GLN A 675 10.07 12.03 28.23
CA GLN A 675 10.80 12.13 29.49
C GLN A 675 10.19 11.23 30.55
N GLY A 676 11.00 10.78 31.52
CA GLY A 676 10.54 9.86 32.57
C GLY A 676 9.61 10.49 33.61
N ALA A 677 9.78 11.77 33.91
CA ALA A 677 8.95 12.48 34.87
C ALA A 677 7.85 13.29 34.17
N PRO A 678 6.55 13.11 34.52
CA PRO A 678 5.47 13.80 33.85
C PRO A 678 5.35 15.27 34.29
N ASP A 679 5.11 16.17 33.32
CA ASP A 679 4.67 17.55 33.54
C ASP A 679 3.17 17.67 33.27
N THR A 680 2.37 17.63 34.33
CA THR A 680 0.92 17.60 34.26
C THR A 680 0.26 18.97 34.07
N ARG A 681 1.01 20.05 33.83
CA ARG A 681 0.42 21.36 33.50
C ARG A 681 -0.51 21.23 32.30
N PRO A 682 -1.80 21.67 32.43
CA PRO A 682 -2.75 21.53 31.36
C PRO A 682 -2.50 22.53 30.24
N TYR A 683 -2.91 22.16 29.01
CA TYR A 683 -3.01 23.08 27.88
C TYR A 683 -4.30 23.90 27.97
N ALA A 684 -4.24 25.12 27.45
CA ALA A 684 -5.41 25.98 27.26
C ALA A 684 -5.45 26.44 25.79
N ALA A 685 -6.57 26.18 25.10
CA ALA A 685 -6.75 26.54 23.72
C ALA A 685 -6.79 28.08 23.50
N GLU A 686 -6.25 28.51 22.35
CA GLU A 686 -6.47 29.85 21.84
C GLU A 686 -7.90 30.00 21.34
N LYS A 687 -8.54 31.10 21.69
CA LYS A 687 -9.88 31.38 21.17
C LYS A 687 -9.78 31.79 19.70
N PRO A 688 -10.75 31.39 18.86
CA PRO A 688 -10.83 31.91 17.51
C PRO A 688 -10.82 33.45 17.55
N GLY A 689 -9.94 34.07 16.76
CA GLY A 689 -9.96 35.51 16.60
C GLY A 689 -11.34 35.97 16.09
N PRO A 690 -11.73 37.21 16.35
CA PRO A 690 -12.96 37.75 15.76
C PRO A 690 -12.84 37.69 14.24
N ARG A 691 -13.84 37.06 13.58
CA ARG A 691 -13.97 37.02 12.13
C ARG A 691 -14.17 38.39 11.54
#